data_e5a57601fed6a2e39ea841e35e9cbd52
#
_entry.id   e5a57601fed6a2e39ea841e35e9cbd52
#
_cell.length_a   1.000
_cell.length_b   1.000
_cell.length_c   1.000
_cell.angle_alpha   90.00
_cell.angle_beta   90.00
_cell.angle_gamma   90.00
#
_symmetry.space_group_name_H-M   'P 1'
#
loop_
_entity.id
_entity.type
_entity.pdbx_description
1 polymer ?
#
loop_
_entity_poly.entity_id
_entity_poly.type
_entity_poly.pdbx_seq_one_letter_code
_entity_poly.pdbx_strand_id
1 'polypeptide(L)'
;MKRKLYAGINILGLTVAIVSFLAIALYVHHEATYDKIYSDSDRVVRFAQKFVRSGEEQVVAMTPSALVPALMEEIEEVEVATLIFDYSIFSSVLIDAGEGNREETKFAFVDENFFEIFDLELLAGAEGKLLAAPNQIVLTFSAAQRYFQKPLLAVGNTIKVDSKDYQVTGIVSDFPSNSHIDFDFLASFISTRHGKEPQWSPANYYSYAKLIPNSDREAFTSKLDQLVEKYLGEQLRSYGFEVSILYQPLTSIYLGDSQLKEMKPVSDIKNLYIFGSVAFLLIIIGIINYVNLATAESTERNKEVGLRKVLGADRPQLFGQFISESMILSLSGVIFSLLILYLLKGVFEEFSGVSMNLELLLSPLGILLVLSLMLSIGLFSGFYPALILSGMEPLRALGKKITGFASGAWLRRSLVVFQFFVSISLLLSTFIVKKQLDFMQTINLGYEREEVVALNFHYNMGEKYSALKSELERTAAVQSTSLTNSLPIFIQAGYSISPGGDNDKDLMLTGFAVDHEIVKTLNLHLLAGVEFSDQDINQTAAYEENAEMNIILNQAAIRELGWTVEESVGRKVNFNGLISNVKGVVQDFYFNSLHNQVGPLVIFIQPSEANWILAKLPKGNPKENLSKMEDVWKGVYPERPFAFRFLDEEYAQMYQREQNVSRIFQLFSGIAIFIASMGLFGLVSYVAMRRTREISIRKVLGAKATDVLKILSSDFFLLLGLSAMFSIGFGLWFSQEWLSGFAYKTDISPWIYVLAIAFVGLIALLTIGYRTTKVFLQNPAKTLKDE
;
A
#
# COMPACT_ATOMS: atom_id res chain seq x y z
N MET A 1 8.96 -47.36 0.80
CA MET A 1 9.44 -46.08 0.16
C MET A 1 8.34 -45.28 -0.51
N LYS A 2 7.43 -45.84 -1.29
CA LYS A 2 6.37 -45.10 -2.01
C LYS A 2 5.42 -44.31 -1.08
N ARG A 3 4.94 -44.90 0.01
CA ARG A 3 4.06 -44.24 1.04
C ARG A 3 4.72 -43.02 1.68
N LYS A 4 6.03 -43.05 1.91
CA LYS A 4 6.78 -41.90 2.49
C LYS A 4 6.81 -40.68 1.54
N LEU A 5 6.89 -40.92 0.23
CA LEU A 5 6.88 -39.84 -0.77
C LEU A 5 5.53 -39.13 -0.82
N TYR A 6 4.40 -39.88 -0.84
CA TYR A 6 3.06 -39.26 -0.87
C TYR A 6 2.75 -38.49 0.42
N ALA A 7 3.08 -39.07 1.59
CA ALA A 7 2.94 -38.34 2.85
C ALA A 7 3.77 -37.05 2.88
N GLY A 8 5.03 -37.13 2.38
CA GLY A 8 5.89 -35.96 2.28
C GLY A 8 5.33 -34.85 1.37
N ILE A 9 4.79 -35.22 0.19
CA ILE A 9 4.15 -34.27 -0.73
C ILE A 9 2.90 -33.63 -0.08
N ASN A 10 2.09 -34.43 0.62
CA ASN A 10 0.90 -33.93 1.31
C ASN A 10 1.25 -32.97 2.44
N ILE A 11 2.23 -33.34 3.30
CA ILE A 11 2.70 -32.46 4.38
C ILE A 11 3.23 -31.17 3.79
N LEU A 12 4.11 -31.22 2.78
CA LEU A 12 4.71 -30.03 2.18
C LEU A 12 3.65 -29.15 1.52
N GLY A 13 2.70 -29.71 0.78
CA GLY A 13 1.60 -28.96 0.15
C GLY A 13 0.70 -28.26 1.18
N LEU A 14 0.33 -28.99 2.26
CA LEU A 14 -0.44 -28.42 3.37
C LEU A 14 0.38 -27.35 4.12
N THR A 15 1.64 -27.61 4.39
CA THR A 15 2.53 -26.65 5.06
C THR A 15 2.61 -25.33 4.29
N VAL A 16 2.88 -25.38 2.99
CA VAL A 16 2.96 -24.17 2.15
C VAL A 16 1.62 -23.43 2.12
N ALA A 17 0.50 -24.14 2.00
CA ALA A 17 -0.82 -23.51 2.00
C ALA A 17 -1.14 -22.84 3.35
N ILE A 18 -0.80 -23.49 4.47
CA ILE A 18 -1.04 -22.97 5.83
C ILE A 18 -0.12 -21.78 6.13
N VAL A 19 1.19 -21.85 5.78
CA VAL A 19 2.11 -20.70 5.94
C VAL A 19 1.56 -19.48 5.23
N SER A 20 1.15 -19.67 3.96
CA SER A 20 0.62 -18.58 3.14
C SER A 20 -0.66 -18.00 3.74
N PHE A 21 -1.57 -18.85 4.18
CA PHE A 21 -2.79 -18.43 4.85
C PHE A 21 -2.50 -17.63 6.12
N LEU A 22 -1.63 -18.16 7.01
CA LEU A 22 -1.31 -17.49 8.27
C LEU A 22 -0.59 -16.14 8.02
N ALA A 23 0.33 -16.08 7.06
CA ALA A 23 1.02 -14.87 6.71
C ALA A 23 0.05 -13.78 6.20
N ILE A 24 -0.87 -14.15 5.28
CA ILE A 24 -1.90 -13.21 4.79
C ILE A 24 -2.87 -12.84 5.92
N ALA A 25 -3.27 -13.80 6.76
CA ALA A 25 -4.19 -13.53 7.87
C ALA A 25 -3.59 -12.52 8.87
N LEU A 26 -2.29 -12.64 9.18
CA LEU A 26 -1.58 -11.67 10.02
C LEU A 26 -1.50 -10.30 9.34
N TYR A 27 -1.21 -10.26 8.04
CA TYR A 27 -1.22 -9.02 7.26
C TYR A 27 -2.61 -8.36 7.26
N VAL A 28 -3.66 -9.11 6.94
CA VAL A 28 -5.05 -8.61 6.95
C VAL A 28 -5.47 -8.15 8.35
N HIS A 29 -5.05 -8.88 9.40
CA HIS A 29 -5.31 -8.47 10.78
C HIS A 29 -4.62 -7.14 11.11
N HIS A 30 -3.35 -6.97 10.76
CA HIS A 30 -2.62 -5.71 10.95
C HIS A 30 -3.34 -4.55 10.26
N GLU A 31 -3.71 -4.71 8.99
CA GLU A 31 -4.43 -3.70 8.21
C GLU A 31 -5.83 -3.39 8.78
N ALA A 32 -6.56 -4.41 9.24
CA ALA A 32 -7.91 -4.28 9.78
C ALA A 32 -7.96 -3.70 11.22
N THR A 33 -6.83 -3.75 11.93
CA THR A 33 -6.69 -3.22 13.29
C THR A 33 -5.98 -1.88 13.37
N TYR A 34 -5.82 -1.21 12.23
CA TYR A 34 -5.20 0.10 12.16
C TYR A 34 -5.94 1.09 13.04
N ASP A 35 -5.20 1.85 13.87
CA ASP A 35 -5.70 2.82 14.85
C ASP A 35 -6.64 2.29 15.95
N LYS A 36 -6.93 0.99 15.97
CA LYS A 36 -7.74 0.35 17.04
C LYS A 36 -6.94 0.02 18.29
N ILE A 37 -5.67 0.37 18.30
CA ILE A 37 -4.75 0.11 19.41
C ILE A 37 -4.89 1.13 20.54
N TYR A 38 -5.39 2.32 20.22
CA TYR A 38 -5.62 3.38 21.20
C TYR A 38 -6.85 3.10 22.06
N SER A 39 -6.76 3.37 23.34
CA SER A 39 -7.89 3.27 24.27
C SER A 39 -9.01 4.20 23.78
N ASP A 40 -10.26 3.71 23.84
CA ASP A 40 -11.41 4.49 23.38
C ASP A 40 -11.40 4.91 21.89
N SER A 41 -10.61 4.26 21.03
CA SER A 41 -10.50 4.60 19.60
C SER A 41 -11.86 4.70 18.87
N ASP A 42 -12.88 3.95 19.33
CA ASP A 42 -14.25 3.99 18.79
C ASP A 42 -14.98 5.31 19.11
N ARG A 43 -14.52 6.05 20.11
CA ARG A 43 -15.06 7.36 20.52
C ARG A 43 -14.28 8.53 19.94
N VAL A 44 -13.11 8.27 19.38
CA VAL A 44 -12.24 9.30 18.80
C VAL A 44 -12.67 9.59 17.37
N VAL A 45 -12.81 10.88 17.06
CA VAL A 45 -13.11 11.39 15.72
C VAL A 45 -12.04 12.38 15.28
N ARG A 46 -11.76 12.39 13.97
CA ARG A 46 -10.94 13.41 13.31
C ARG A 46 -11.85 14.37 12.57
N PHE A 47 -11.48 15.65 12.53
CA PHE A 47 -12.21 16.67 11.79
C PHE A 47 -11.56 16.94 10.43
N ALA A 48 -12.40 17.25 9.45
CA ALA A 48 -12.00 17.67 8.11
C ALA A 48 -12.85 18.87 7.67
N GLN A 49 -12.30 19.77 6.86
CA GLN A 49 -13.07 20.88 6.28
C GLN A 49 -13.57 20.52 4.91
N LYS A 50 -14.85 20.79 4.67
CA LYS A 50 -15.48 20.72 3.36
C LYS A 50 -15.77 22.14 2.88
N PHE A 51 -15.20 22.51 1.77
CA PHE A 51 -15.45 23.76 1.06
C PHE A 51 -16.33 23.49 -0.14
N VAL A 52 -17.35 24.31 -0.30
CA VAL A 52 -18.22 24.27 -1.49
C VAL A 52 -18.19 25.66 -2.13
N ARG A 53 -17.85 25.72 -3.43
CA ARG A 53 -17.87 26.95 -4.20
C ARG A 53 -18.41 26.66 -5.60
N SER A 54 -19.40 27.42 -6.04
CA SER A 54 -20.01 27.25 -7.38
C SER A 54 -20.50 25.83 -7.70
N GLY A 55 -20.77 25.01 -6.68
CA GLY A 55 -21.21 23.60 -6.81
C GLY A 55 -20.07 22.59 -6.85
N GLU A 56 -18.82 23.03 -6.77
CA GLU A 56 -17.67 22.16 -6.59
C GLU A 56 -17.38 21.95 -5.12
N GLU A 57 -17.08 20.70 -4.74
CA GLU A 57 -16.77 20.30 -3.38
C GLU A 57 -15.30 19.93 -3.25
N GLN A 58 -14.64 20.50 -2.26
CA GLN A 58 -13.28 20.11 -1.87
C GLN A 58 -13.26 19.75 -0.39
N VAL A 59 -12.73 18.58 -0.03
CA VAL A 59 -12.56 18.16 1.36
C VAL A 59 -11.08 18.13 1.69
N VAL A 60 -10.72 18.72 2.84
CA VAL A 60 -9.34 18.77 3.32
C VAL A 60 -9.32 18.25 4.75
N ALA A 61 -8.42 17.31 5.03
CA ALA A 61 -8.28 16.70 6.36
C ALA A 61 -7.73 17.64 7.44
N MET A 62 -7.27 18.82 7.04
CA MET A 62 -6.72 19.82 7.94
C MET A 62 -7.77 20.86 8.34
N THR A 63 -7.60 21.42 9.53
CA THR A 63 -8.50 22.37 10.16
C THR A 63 -7.72 23.56 10.73
N PRO A 64 -8.41 24.67 11.07
CA PRO A 64 -7.76 25.79 11.76
C PRO A 64 -7.33 25.48 13.20
N SER A 65 -6.32 26.18 13.70
CA SER A 65 -5.85 26.03 15.10
C SER A 65 -6.90 26.45 16.15
N ALA A 66 -7.81 27.35 15.82
CA ALA A 66 -8.88 27.81 16.70
C ALA A 66 -10.00 26.78 16.91
N LEU A 67 -10.07 25.73 16.06
CA LEU A 67 -11.15 24.72 16.15
C LEU A 67 -11.10 23.96 17.47
N VAL A 68 -9.92 23.45 17.89
CA VAL A 68 -9.81 22.63 19.11
C VAL A 68 -10.21 23.41 20.37
N PRO A 69 -9.71 24.63 20.63
CA PRO A 69 -10.22 25.43 21.75
C PRO A 69 -11.73 25.66 21.71
N ALA A 70 -12.29 25.97 20.55
CA ALA A 70 -13.73 26.21 20.39
C ALA A 70 -14.57 24.95 20.65
N LEU A 71 -14.10 23.77 20.19
CA LEU A 71 -14.73 22.48 20.47
C LEU A 71 -14.79 22.21 21.98
N MET A 72 -13.68 22.43 22.68
CA MET A 72 -13.59 22.20 24.12
C MET A 72 -14.44 23.17 24.95
N GLU A 73 -14.65 24.39 24.47
CA GLU A 73 -15.41 25.43 25.18
C GLU A 73 -16.92 25.37 24.92
N GLU A 74 -17.33 25.05 23.67
CA GLU A 74 -18.70 25.25 23.22
C GLU A 74 -19.49 23.95 22.98
N ILE A 75 -18.82 22.77 22.91
CA ILE A 75 -19.49 21.50 22.58
C ILE A 75 -19.37 20.50 23.73
N GLU A 76 -20.48 20.30 24.44
CA GLU A 76 -20.57 19.43 25.63
C GLU A 76 -20.29 17.95 25.33
N GLU A 77 -20.51 17.50 24.09
CA GLU A 77 -20.24 16.14 23.65
C GLU A 77 -18.73 15.83 23.52
N VAL A 78 -17.87 16.84 23.57
CA VAL A 78 -16.41 16.69 23.49
C VAL A 78 -15.86 16.51 24.90
N GLU A 79 -15.31 15.32 25.18
CA GLU A 79 -14.64 15.01 26.46
C GLU A 79 -13.26 15.65 26.52
N VAL A 80 -12.49 15.49 25.44
CA VAL A 80 -11.15 16.08 25.23
C VAL A 80 -10.88 16.22 23.74
N ALA A 81 -10.16 17.27 23.34
CA ALA A 81 -9.72 17.46 21.96
C ALA A 81 -8.23 17.83 21.90
N THR A 82 -7.59 17.48 20.78
CA THR A 82 -6.18 17.76 20.52
C THR A 82 -5.96 18.13 19.06
N LEU A 83 -4.86 18.82 18.81
CA LEU A 83 -4.39 19.12 17.46
C LEU A 83 -2.95 18.65 17.25
N ILE A 84 -2.66 18.31 16.00
CA ILE A 84 -1.32 17.94 15.53
C ILE A 84 -0.95 18.90 14.41
N PHE A 85 0.16 19.58 14.56
CA PHE A 85 0.82 20.33 13.50
C PHE A 85 1.98 19.50 12.97
N ASP A 86 1.73 18.75 11.91
CA ASP A 86 2.75 17.96 11.23
C ASP A 86 3.71 18.91 10.50
N TYR A 87 4.84 19.21 11.12
CA TYR A 87 5.82 20.11 10.55
C TYR A 87 6.57 19.54 9.36
N SER A 88 6.58 18.19 9.24
CA SER A 88 7.24 17.47 8.14
C SER A 88 6.65 17.77 6.76
N ILE A 89 5.38 18.20 6.72
CA ILE A 89 4.70 18.60 5.48
C ILE A 89 5.34 19.86 4.87
N PHE A 90 5.87 20.75 5.73
CA PHE A 90 6.44 22.02 5.34
C PHE A 90 7.96 21.98 5.23
N SER A 91 8.62 21.30 6.17
CA SER A 91 10.09 21.28 6.25
C SER A 91 10.58 20.17 7.18
N SER A 92 11.87 19.85 7.08
CA SER A 92 12.61 19.12 8.11
C SER A 92 13.07 20.08 9.22
N VAL A 93 13.42 19.54 10.37
CA VAL A 93 14.02 20.29 11.48
C VAL A 93 15.46 19.85 11.74
N LEU A 94 16.30 20.76 12.17
CA LEU A 94 17.64 20.45 12.67
C LEU A 94 17.58 20.16 14.16
N ILE A 95 18.00 18.95 14.55
CA ILE A 95 18.12 18.54 15.94
C ILE A 95 19.59 18.43 16.33
N ASP A 96 19.98 19.10 17.39
CA ASP A 96 21.31 18.98 18.02
C ASP A 96 21.16 18.67 19.51
N ALA A 97 21.68 17.52 19.92
CA ALA A 97 21.75 17.09 21.31
C ALA A 97 23.19 17.10 21.84
N GLY A 98 24.10 17.87 21.17
CA GLY A 98 25.50 18.01 21.55
C GLY A 98 26.50 17.18 20.73
N GLU A 99 26.03 16.34 19.80
CA GLU A 99 26.86 15.54 18.88
C GLU A 99 26.85 16.10 17.44
N GLY A 100 26.27 17.27 17.22
CA GLY A 100 26.11 17.95 15.93
C GLY A 100 24.71 17.86 15.37
N ASN A 101 24.46 18.68 14.35
CA ASN A 101 23.14 18.81 13.71
C ASN A 101 22.78 17.57 12.89
N ARG A 102 21.58 17.05 13.12
CA ARG A 102 20.93 16.04 12.28
C ARG A 102 19.61 16.57 11.77
N GLU A 103 19.30 16.29 10.53
CA GLU A 103 18.03 16.67 9.93
C GLU A 103 17.00 15.58 10.15
N GLU A 104 15.86 15.93 10.76
CA GLU A 104 14.78 15.03 11.10
C GLU A 104 13.48 15.47 10.43
N THR A 105 12.73 14.49 9.93
CA THR A 105 11.46 14.71 9.22
C THR A 105 10.24 14.27 10.02
N LYS A 106 10.40 13.40 11.04
CA LYS A 106 9.30 12.91 11.87
C LYS A 106 9.10 13.81 13.10
N PHE A 107 8.71 15.05 12.87
CA PHE A 107 8.56 16.09 13.88
C PHE A 107 7.18 16.73 13.83
N ALA A 108 6.50 16.81 14.96
CA ALA A 108 5.22 17.50 15.09
C ALA A 108 5.17 18.41 16.31
N PHE A 109 4.36 19.46 16.22
CA PHE A 109 3.90 20.18 17.41
C PHE A 109 2.53 19.68 17.80
N VAL A 110 2.34 19.37 19.08
CA VAL A 110 1.08 18.87 19.64
C VAL A 110 0.74 19.64 20.94
N ASP A 111 -0.54 19.68 21.28
CA ASP A 111 -0.97 20.29 22.54
C ASP A 111 -0.83 19.33 23.74
N GLU A 112 -1.13 19.83 24.93
CA GLU A 112 -1.01 19.08 26.17
C GLU A 112 -1.98 17.91 26.30
N ASN A 113 -3.06 17.88 25.51
CA ASN A 113 -4.09 16.84 25.53
C ASN A 113 -3.79 15.65 24.59
N PHE A 114 -2.73 15.76 23.80
CA PHE A 114 -2.38 14.73 22.81
C PHE A 114 -2.33 13.32 23.41
N PHE A 115 -1.67 13.17 24.57
CA PHE A 115 -1.50 11.86 25.20
C PHE A 115 -2.76 11.33 25.91
N GLU A 116 -3.82 12.16 26.04
CA GLU A 116 -5.13 11.73 26.54
C GLU A 116 -5.96 11.04 25.44
N ILE A 117 -5.62 11.29 24.16
CA ILE A 117 -6.27 10.68 23.00
C ILE A 117 -5.41 9.55 22.44
N PHE A 118 -4.10 9.80 22.29
CA PHE A 118 -3.12 8.86 21.77
C PHE A 118 -2.22 8.38 22.92
N ASP A 119 -2.70 7.38 23.64
CA ASP A 119 -2.16 6.86 24.88
C ASP A 119 -0.88 6.01 24.67
N LEU A 120 0.21 6.67 24.29
CA LEU A 120 1.52 6.04 24.23
C LEU A 120 2.06 5.79 25.65
N GLU A 121 2.71 4.63 25.84
CA GLU A 121 3.32 4.27 27.12
C GLU A 121 4.45 5.24 27.48
N LEU A 122 4.35 5.89 28.64
CA LEU A 122 5.40 6.75 29.17
C LEU A 122 6.50 5.87 29.80
N LEU A 123 7.68 5.84 29.16
CA LEU A 123 8.83 5.05 29.61
C LEU A 123 9.71 5.79 30.62
N ALA A 124 9.80 7.13 30.50
CA ALA A 124 10.50 7.99 31.44
C ALA A 124 9.92 9.40 31.39
N GLY A 125 9.87 10.09 32.52
CA GLY A 125 9.31 11.44 32.70
C GLY A 125 8.41 11.52 33.92
N ALA A 126 7.88 12.71 34.18
CA ALA A 126 6.92 12.90 35.28
C ALA A 126 5.50 12.57 34.76
N GLU A 127 4.71 11.85 35.54
CA GLU A 127 3.28 11.70 35.26
C GLU A 127 2.60 13.07 35.28
N GLY A 128 1.79 13.36 34.25
CA GLY A 128 1.05 14.61 34.10
C GLY A 128 1.14 15.16 32.67
N LYS A 129 0.81 16.46 32.49
CA LYS A 129 0.81 17.10 31.17
C LYS A 129 2.26 17.38 30.72
N LEU A 130 2.76 16.54 29.80
CA LEU A 130 4.15 16.55 29.36
C LEU A 130 4.54 17.76 28.50
N LEU A 131 3.59 18.42 27.82
CA LEU A 131 3.82 19.51 26.86
C LEU A 131 3.04 20.79 27.21
N ALA A 132 2.76 21.01 28.51
CA ALA A 132 1.94 22.11 28.96
C ALA A 132 2.64 23.48 28.93
N ALA A 133 3.97 23.50 28.86
CA ALA A 133 4.74 24.75 28.83
C ALA A 133 5.46 24.90 27.47
N PRO A 134 5.78 26.16 27.06
CA PRO A 134 6.53 26.34 25.81
C PRO A 134 7.94 25.73 25.92
N ASN A 135 8.49 25.39 24.76
CA ASN A 135 9.82 24.78 24.59
C ASN A 135 10.01 23.46 25.36
N GLN A 136 8.95 22.69 25.50
CA GLN A 136 9.00 21.31 25.97
C GLN A 136 8.93 20.36 24.75
N ILE A 137 9.59 19.20 24.88
CA ILE A 137 9.60 18.18 23.84
C ILE A 137 9.60 16.77 24.46
N VAL A 138 8.84 15.87 23.85
CA VAL A 138 8.81 14.44 24.15
C VAL A 138 9.42 13.70 22.98
N LEU A 139 10.25 12.71 23.26
CA LEU A 139 10.89 11.85 22.27
C LEU A 139 10.33 10.44 22.35
N THR A 140 10.26 9.77 21.22
CA THR A 140 10.07 8.31 21.21
C THR A 140 11.33 7.61 21.69
N PHE A 141 11.21 6.34 22.11
CA PHE A 141 12.36 5.56 22.57
C PHE A 141 13.43 5.46 21.49
N SER A 142 13.05 5.16 20.25
CA SER A 142 13.98 5.08 19.12
C SER A 142 14.66 6.41 18.81
N ALA A 143 13.95 7.54 18.91
CA ALA A 143 14.53 8.86 18.77
C ALA A 143 15.54 9.13 19.89
N ALA A 144 15.17 8.87 21.15
CA ALA A 144 16.05 9.04 22.28
C ALA A 144 17.31 8.15 22.17
N GLN A 145 17.20 6.93 21.63
CA GLN A 145 18.33 6.04 21.42
C GLN A 145 19.31 6.55 20.34
N ARG A 146 18.83 7.31 19.34
CA ARG A 146 19.70 7.91 18.30
C ARG A 146 20.58 9.06 18.83
N TYR A 147 20.10 9.75 19.88
CA TYR A 147 20.72 10.97 20.37
C TYR A 147 21.39 10.82 21.75
N PHE A 148 21.04 9.80 22.51
CA PHE A 148 21.53 9.61 23.86
C PHE A 148 22.02 8.19 24.09
N GLN A 149 23.20 8.05 24.69
CA GLN A 149 23.76 6.74 25.05
C GLN A 149 22.86 5.96 26.03
N LYS A 150 22.11 6.68 26.87
CA LYS A 150 21.16 6.15 27.82
C LYS A 150 19.79 6.81 27.60
N PRO A 151 18.94 6.25 26.70
CA PRO A 151 17.71 6.89 26.26
C PRO A 151 16.81 7.36 27.41
N LEU A 152 16.57 6.51 28.41
CA LEU A 152 15.66 6.83 29.54
C LEU A 152 16.19 7.92 30.47
N LEU A 153 17.48 8.25 30.43
CA LEU A 153 18.09 9.37 31.20
C LEU A 153 18.13 10.67 30.39
N ALA A 154 17.53 10.72 29.21
CA ALA A 154 17.43 11.93 28.42
C ALA A 154 16.49 12.99 29.00
N VAL A 155 15.55 12.58 29.86
CA VAL A 155 14.61 13.50 30.52
C VAL A 155 15.37 14.54 31.34
N GLY A 156 14.99 15.82 31.19
CA GLY A 156 15.63 16.96 31.83
C GLY A 156 16.78 17.57 31.02
N ASN A 157 17.31 16.87 29.99
CA ASN A 157 18.30 17.44 29.10
C ASN A 157 17.66 18.47 28.14
N THR A 158 18.50 19.34 27.60
CA THR A 158 18.11 20.31 26.57
C THR A 158 18.61 19.82 25.21
N ILE A 159 17.76 19.88 24.20
CA ILE A 159 18.12 19.69 22.79
C ILE A 159 17.78 20.95 22.01
N LYS A 160 18.53 21.23 20.96
CA LYS A 160 18.23 22.34 20.06
C LYS A 160 17.40 21.87 18.90
N VAL A 161 16.31 22.57 18.62
CA VAL A 161 15.45 22.39 17.45
C VAL A 161 15.49 23.69 16.66
N ASP A 162 16.07 23.68 15.45
CA ASP A 162 16.31 24.87 14.63
C ASP A 162 16.93 26.04 15.45
N SER A 163 17.97 25.73 16.23
CA SER A 163 18.69 26.69 17.10
C SER A 163 17.91 27.19 18.34
N LYS A 164 16.70 26.72 18.61
CA LYS A 164 15.95 27.00 19.84
C LYS A 164 16.11 25.87 20.82
N ASP A 165 16.29 26.20 22.09
CA ASP A 165 16.43 25.22 23.16
C ASP A 165 15.06 24.65 23.56
N TYR A 166 14.96 23.32 23.61
CA TYR A 166 13.80 22.57 24.08
C TYR A 166 14.20 21.60 25.18
N GLN A 167 13.44 21.59 26.26
CA GLN A 167 13.65 20.68 27.39
C GLN A 167 12.94 19.35 27.12
N VAL A 168 13.66 18.23 27.20
CA VAL A 168 13.07 16.89 27.11
C VAL A 168 12.28 16.61 28.38
N THR A 169 10.98 16.51 28.30
CA THR A 169 10.06 16.28 29.43
C THR A 169 9.62 14.83 29.58
N GLY A 170 9.70 14.02 28.52
CA GLY A 170 9.32 12.63 28.54
C GLY A 170 9.93 11.81 27.43
N ILE A 171 10.01 10.50 27.66
CA ILE A 171 10.32 9.49 26.66
C ILE A 171 9.13 8.54 26.61
N VAL A 172 8.54 8.37 25.44
CA VAL A 172 7.40 7.48 25.20
C VAL A 172 7.80 6.28 24.35
N SER A 173 6.96 5.26 24.35
CA SER A 173 7.11 4.14 23.40
C SER A 173 7.04 4.64 21.96
N ASP A 174 7.65 3.91 21.04
CA ASP A 174 7.50 4.19 19.60
C ASP A 174 6.03 4.00 19.20
N PHE A 175 5.60 4.77 18.19
CA PHE A 175 4.27 4.58 17.61
C PHE A 175 4.12 3.18 17.05
N PRO A 176 3.01 2.51 17.30
CA PRO A 176 2.73 1.21 16.73
C PRO A 176 2.69 1.28 15.19
N SER A 177 3.17 0.22 14.54
CA SER A 177 3.24 0.18 13.07
C SER A 177 1.88 0.27 12.37
N ASN A 178 0.80 -0.06 13.08
CA ASN A 178 -0.59 0.06 12.63
C ASN A 178 -1.29 1.33 13.16
N SER A 179 -0.54 2.43 13.24
CA SER A 179 -1.06 3.77 13.51
C SER A 179 -0.85 4.68 12.31
N HIS A 180 -1.84 5.56 12.02
CA HIS A 180 -1.72 6.60 10.99
C HIS A 180 -0.81 7.76 11.45
N ILE A 181 -0.48 7.83 12.74
CA ILE A 181 0.45 8.79 13.34
C ILE A 181 1.81 8.12 13.53
N ASP A 182 2.90 8.83 13.20
CA ASP A 182 4.26 8.31 13.33
C ASP A 182 5.27 9.45 13.40
N PHE A 183 5.53 9.93 14.60
CA PHE A 183 6.50 10.99 14.88
C PHE A 183 7.57 10.49 15.83
N ASP A 184 8.79 10.98 15.67
CA ASP A 184 9.91 10.71 16.56
C ASP A 184 10.05 11.80 17.63
N PHE A 185 9.60 13.01 17.29
CA PHE A 185 9.68 14.19 18.13
C PHE A 185 8.32 14.89 18.23
N LEU A 186 7.85 15.09 19.45
CA LEU A 186 6.60 15.78 19.76
C LEU A 186 6.92 17.02 20.58
N ALA A 187 6.85 18.20 19.98
CA ALA A 187 7.12 19.47 20.64
C ALA A 187 5.82 20.16 21.07
N SER A 188 5.89 20.96 22.11
CA SER A 188 4.74 21.69 22.65
C SER A 188 4.21 22.73 21.65
N PHE A 189 2.94 22.65 21.27
CA PHE A 189 2.29 23.54 20.30
C PHE A 189 2.25 25.00 20.78
N ILE A 190 2.14 25.24 22.07
CA ILE A 190 2.18 26.60 22.65
C ILE A 190 3.53 27.32 22.38
N SER A 191 4.56 26.60 21.94
CA SER A 191 5.82 27.21 21.47
C SER A 191 5.68 27.95 20.15
N THR A 192 4.63 27.65 19.38
CA THR A 192 4.34 28.27 18.08
C THR A 192 3.53 29.56 18.24
N ARG A 193 3.46 30.38 17.16
CA ARG A 193 2.62 31.57 17.15
C ARG A 193 1.13 31.21 17.31
N HIS A 194 0.64 30.23 16.54
CA HIS A 194 -0.76 29.83 16.54
C HIS A 194 -1.16 29.01 17.78
N GLY A 195 -0.20 28.50 18.55
CA GLY A 195 -0.45 27.90 19.85
C GLY A 195 -0.71 28.97 20.92
N LYS A 196 -0.12 30.17 20.78
CA LYS A 196 -0.36 31.33 21.67
C LYS A 196 -1.60 32.12 21.28
N GLU A 197 -1.84 32.24 19.99
CA GLU A 197 -2.95 33.03 19.40
C GLU A 197 -3.66 32.15 18.35
N PRO A 198 -4.58 31.25 18.77
CA PRO A 198 -5.34 30.41 17.84
C PRO A 198 -6.10 31.24 16.82
N GLN A 199 -6.08 30.82 15.58
CA GLN A 199 -6.69 31.52 14.43
C GLN A 199 -7.56 30.57 13.61
N TRP A 200 -8.61 31.11 12.96
CA TRP A 200 -9.49 30.41 12.06
C TRP A 200 -8.94 30.28 10.63
N SER A 201 -7.76 30.81 10.38
CA SER A 201 -6.98 30.64 9.14
C SER A 201 -5.50 30.81 9.47
N PRO A 202 -4.58 30.03 8.86
CA PRO A 202 -4.78 28.95 7.89
C PRO A 202 -5.23 27.62 8.51
N ALA A 203 -5.72 26.70 7.67
CA ALA A 203 -6.08 25.34 8.03
C ALA A 203 -4.88 24.39 7.76
N ASN A 204 -3.99 24.25 8.73
CA ASN A 204 -2.75 23.47 8.63
C ASN A 204 -2.63 22.40 9.74
N TYR A 205 -3.69 22.10 10.47
CA TYR A 205 -3.67 21.26 11.66
C TYR A 205 -4.62 20.08 11.54
N TYR A 206 -4.19 18.91 11.98
CA TYR A 206 -5.08 17.77 12.14
C TYR A 206 -5.71 17.83 13.53
N SER A 207 -7.02 17.97 13.60
CA SER A 207 -7.76 18.07 14.86
C SER A 207 -8.50 16.79 15.16
N TYR A 208 -8.41 16.32 16.39
CA TYR A 208 -9.09 15.14 16.91
C TYR A 208 -9.87 15.47 18.18
N ALA A 209 -10.95 14.73 18.41
CA ALA A 209 -11.67 14.79 19.67
C ALA A 209 -12.14 13.40 20.11
N LYS A 210 -12.10 13.17 21.41
CA LYS A 210 -12.76 12.04 22.06
C LYS A 210 -14.13 12.49 22.53
N LEU A 211 -15.15 11.81 22.08
CA LEU A 211 -16.54 12.13 22.41
C LEU A 211 -16.96 11.40 23.71
N ILE A 212 -17.89 12.00 24.45
CA ILE A 212 -18.49 11.34 25.62
C ILE A 212 -19.21 10.04 25.19
N PRO A 213 -19.30 9.03 26.08
CA PRO A 213 -20.02 7.81 25.78
C PRO A 213 -21.47 8.08 25.36
N ASN A 214 -21.95 7.41 24.32
CA ASN A 214 -23.32 7.50 23.80
C ASN A 214 -23.75 8.91 23.35
N SER A 215 -22.81 9.74 22.89
CA SER A 215 -23.11 11.05 22.31
C SER A 215 -24.09 10.94 21.13
N ASP A 216 -25.07 11.85 21.06
CA ASP A 216 -25.98 11.97 19.94
C ASP A 216 -25.24 12.59 18.75
N ARG A 217 -25.01 11.80 17.71
CA ARG A 217 -24.23 12.21 16.54
C ARG A 217 -24.96 13.26 15.67
N GLU A 218 -26.28 13.26 15.64
CA GLU A 218 -27.07 14.27 14.90
C GLU A 218 -27.01 15.62 15.63
N ALA A 219 -27.22 15.62 16.95
CA ALA A 219 -27.06 16.80 17.77
C ALA A 219 -25.63 17.37 17.68
N PHE A 220 -24.60 16.52 17.73
CA PHE A 220 -23.20 16.90 17.58
C PHE A 220 -22.93 17.57 16.23
N THR A 221 -23.41 17.00 15.11
CA THR A 221 -23.28 17.60 13.77
C THR A 221 -23.92 18.98 13.71
N SER A 222 -25.12 19.13 14.24
CA SER A 222 -25.83 20.42 14.26
C SER A 222 -25.08 21.49 15.06
N LYS A 223 -24.47 21.13 16.19
CA LYS A 223 -23.64 22.06 16.99
C LYS A 223 -22.35 22.43 16.24
N LEU A 224 -21.71 21.49 15.54
CA LEU A 224 -20.57 21.76 14.68
C LEU A 224 -20.91 22.77 13.57
N ASP A 225 -22.04 22.59 12.89
CA ASP A 225 -22.47 23.51 11.85
C ASP A 225 -22.73 24.92 12.41
N GLN A 226 -23.34 25.03 13.62
CA GLN A 226 -23.52 26.31 14.28
C GLN A 226 -22.18 26.97 14.68
N LEU A 227 -21.20 26.20 15.13
CA LEU A 227 -19.89 26.68 15.47
C LEU A 227 -19.15 27.23 14.23
N VAL A 228 -19.22 26.50 13.10
CA VAL A 228 -18.63 26.94 11.83
C VAL A 228 -19.29 28.23 11.33
N GLU A 229 -20.64 28.27 11.36
CA GLU A 229 -21.38 29.44 10.96
C GLU A 229 -21.03 30.68 11.79
N LYS A 230 -20.88 30.51 13.10
CA LYS A 230 -20.51 31.58 14.05
C LYS A 230 -19.15 32.20 13.74
N TYR A 231 -18.14 31.38 13.42
CA TYR A 231 -16.76 31.84 13.31
C TYR A 231 -16.27 32.05 11.86
N LEU A 232 -16.77 31.27 10.91
CA LEU A 232 -16.31 31.26 9.52
C LEU A 232 -17.39 31.66 8.51
N GLY A 233 -18.69 31.50 8.85
CA GLY A 233 -19.78 31.60 7.88
C GLY A 233 -19.86 32.94 7.17
N GLU A 234 -19.79 34.07 7.88
CA GLU A 234 -19.88 35.41 7.28
C GLU A 234 -18.64 35.72 6.42
N GLN A 235 -17.43 35.44 6.96
CA GLN A 235 -16.18 35.72 6.28
C GLN A 235 -16.06 34.91 4.98
N LEU A 236 -16.35 33.62 4.99
CA LEU A 236 -16.20 32.77 3.81
C LEU A 236 -17.27 33.00 2.75
N ARG A 237 -18.50 33.34 3.17
CA ARG A 237 -19.53 33.74 2.20
C ARG A 237 -19.19 35.04 1.48
N SER A 238 -18.45 35.97 2.13
CA SER A 238 -17.97 37.15 1.43
C SER A 238 -16.97 36.84 0.31
N TYR A 239 -16.31 35.67 0.37
CA TYR A 239 -15.45 35.14 -0.69
C TYR A 239 -16.15 34.09 -1.59
N GLY A 240 -17.48 33.91 -1.43
CA GLY A 240 -18.27 32.96 -2.23
C GLY A 240 -18.10 31.48 -1.84
N PHE A 241 -17.58 31.17 -0.63
CA PHE A 241 -17.43 29.84 -0.11
C PHE A 241 -18.53 29.50 0.91
N GLU A 242 -19.03 28.27 0.82
CA GLU A 242 -19.70 27.61 1.94
C GLU A 242 -18.71 26.64 2.57
N VAL A 243 -18.61 26.66 3.90
CA VAL A 243 -17.72 25.76 4.65
C VAL A 243 -18.54 24.96 5.65
N SER A 244 -18.20 23.67 5.75
CA SER A 244 -18.69 22.81 6.84
C SER A 244 -17.54 21.99 7.40
N ILE A 245 -17.65 21.59 8.66
CA ILE A 245 -16.69 20.68 9.28
C ILE A 245 -17.34 19.29 9.32
N LEU A 246 -16.70 18.35 8.65
CA LEU A 246 -17.02 16.94 8.71
C LEU A 246 -16.22 16.29 9.84
N TYR A 247 -16.71 15.19 10.38
CA TYR A 247 -15.94 14.35 11.27
C TYR A 247 -15.92 12.90 10.79
N GLN A 248 -14.82 12.23 11.03
CA GLN A 248 -14.55 10.85 10.62
C GLN A 248 -14.09 10.04 11.83
N PRO A 249 -14.66 8.85 12.12
CA PRO A 249 -14.14 7.97 13.17
C PRO A 249 -12.67 7.63 12.93
N LEU A 250 -11.86 7.67 13.99
CA LEU A 250 -10.43 7.36 13.96
C LEU A 250 -10.17 6.02 13.24
N THR A 251 -10.92 5.00 13.61
CA THR A 251 -10.79 3.62 13.08
C THR A 251 -11.14 3.47 11.59
N SER A 252 -11.69 4.52 10.95
CA SER A 252 -12.03 4.54 9.53
C SER A 252 -11.09 5.39 8.67
N ILE A 253 -10.11 6.07 9.28
CA ILE A 253 -9.17 6.94 8.53
C ILE A 253 -8.34 6.10 7.56
N TYR A 254 -7.69 5.05 8.06
CA TYR A 254 -6.76 4.24 7.28
C TYR A 254 -7.42 3.46 6.13
N LEU A 255 -8.64 2.96 6.33
CA LEU A 255 -9.40 2.20 5.33
C LEU A 255 -10.45 3.06 4.61
N GLY A 256 -10.38 4.38 4.77
CA GLY A 256 -11.32 5.34 4.22
C GLY A 256 -10.99 5.83 2.81
N ASP A 257 -11.54 6.98 2.47
CA ASP A 257 -11.35 7.60 1.16
C ASP A 257 -9.91 8.15 1.03
N SER A 258 -9.20 7.70 0.01
CA SER A 258 -7.82 8.10 -0.29
C SER A 258 -7.68 9.50 -0.90
N GLN A 259 -8.79 10.25 -1.05
CA GLN A 259 -8.75 11.60 -1.65
C GLN A 259 -8.27 12.67 -0.67
N LEU A 260 -8.29 12.39 0.64
CA LEU A 260 -7.81 13.32 1.64
C LEU A 260 -6.29 13.22 1.80
N LYS A 261 -5.64 14.38 2.04
CA LYS A 261 -4.23 14.40 2.42
C LYS A 261 -4.08 13.82 3.82
N GLU A 262 -3.48 12.65 3.90
CA GLU A 262 -3.25 11.94 5.14
C GLU A 262 -1.78 12.03 5.56
N MET A 263 -1.50 11.94 6.86
CA MET A 263 -0.13 11.90 7.40
C MET A 263 0.66 10.67 6.94
N LYS A 264 -0.04 9.56 6.69
CA LYS A 264 0.51 8.34 6.08
C LYS A 264 -0.36 7.85 4.92
N PRO A 265 0.20 7.09 3.98
CA PRO A 265 -0.60 6.47 2.92
C PRO A 265 -1.71 5.58 3.49
N VAL A 266 -2.94 5.82 3.07
CA VAL A 266 -4.14 5.06 3.50
C VAL A 266 -4.35 3.80 2.64
N SER A 267 -5.12 2.84 3.15
CA SER A 267 -5.45 1.59 2.46
C SER A 267 -6.92 1.56 2.03
N ASP A 268 -7.24 0.75 1.02
CA ASP A 268 -8.61 0.53 0.60
C ASP A 268 -9.11 -0.79 1.21
N ILE A 269 -10.29 -0.77 1.80
CA ILE A 269 -10.95 -1.96 2.36
C ILE A 269 -11.09 -3.09 1.32
N LYS A 270 -11.18 -2.76 0.03
CA LYS A 270 -11.21 -3.74 -1.07
C LYS A 270 -9.97 -4.64 -1.07
N ASN A 271 -8.79 -4.10 -0.73
CA ASN A 271 -7.57 -4.87 -0.66
C ASN A 271 -7.62 -5.96 0.42
N LEU A 272 -8.25 -5.66 1.57
CA LEU A 272 -8.44 -6.65 2.64
C LEU A 272 -9.30 -7.82 2.17
N TYR A 273 -10.39 -7.52 1.47
CA TYR A 273 -11.26 -8.57 0.89
C TYR A 273 -10.53 -9.40 -0.17
N ILE A 274 -9.73 -8.75 -1.01
CA ILE A 274 -8.93 -9.44 -2.04
C ILE A 274 -7.92 -10.37 -1.37
N PHE A 275 -7.12 -9.89 -0.43
CA PHE A 275 -6.11 -10.70 0.24
C PHE A 275 -6.73 -11.81 1.09
N GLY A 276 -7.81 -11.53 1.82
CA GLY A 276 -8.57 -12.53 2.55
C GLY A 276 -9.12 -13.65 1.65
N SER A 277 -9.64 -13.28 0.47
CA SER A 277 -10.09 -14.24 -0.55
C SER A 277 -8.94 -15.09 -1.08
N VAL A 278 -7.78 -14.48 -1.36
CA VAL A 278 -6.57 -15.21 -1.80
C VAL A 278 -6.11 -16.19 -0.72
N ALA A 279 -6.07 -15.79 0.54
CA ALA A 279 -5.70 -16.66 1.65
C ALA A 279 -6.63 -17.89 1.72
N PHE A 280 -7.93 -17.63 1.64
CA PHE A 280 -8.95 -18.71 1.65
C PHE A 280 -8.80 -19.65 0.45
N LEU A 281 -8.57 -19.11 -0.76
CA LEU A 281 -8.35 -19.92 -1.97
C LEU A 281 -7.09 -20.78 -1.87
N LEU A 282 -6.01 -20.30 -1.27
CA LEU A 282 -4.78 -21.06 -1.09
C LEU A 282 -4.98 -22.27 -0.15
N ILE A 283 -5.73 -22.10 0.96
CA ILE A 283 -6.12 -23.21 1.82
C ILE A 283 -6.97 -24.23 1.08
N ILE A 284 -7.95 -23.77 0.29
CA ILE A 284 -8.80 -24.68 -0.51
C ILE A 284 -7.94 -25.47 -1.50
N ILE A 285 -7.00 -24.83 -2.20
CA ILE A 285 -6.08 -25.53 -3.12
C ILE A 285 -5.25 -26.57 -2.36
N GLY A 286 -4.76 -26.25 -1.15
CA GLY A 286 -4.03 -27.18 -0.29
C GLY A 286 -4.88 -28.39 0.10
N ILE A 287 -6.13 -28.18 0.51
CA ILE A 287 -7.10 -29.24 0.83
C ILE A 287 -7.41 -30.08 -0.43
N ILE A 288 -7.68 -29.43 -1.56
CA ILE A 288 -7.93 -30.10 -2.85
C ILE A 288 -6.74 -30.99 -3.24
N ASN A 289 -5.52 -30.46 -3.09
CA ASN A 289 -4.31 -31.23 -3.38
C ASN A 289 -4.26 -32.50 -2.52
N TYR A 290 -4.48 -32.36 -1.22
CA TYR A 290 -4.55 -33.53 -0.32
C TYR A 290 -5.63 -34.52 -0.74
N VAL A 291 -6.87 -34.07 -0.99
CA VAL A 291 -8.01 -34.91 -1.41
C VAL A 291 -7.69 -35.64 -2.70
N ASN A 292 -7.10 -34.98 -3.67
CA ASN A 292 -6.70 -35.59 -4.94
C ASN A 292 -5.68 -36.70 -4.76
N LEU A 293 -4.65 -36.47 -3.92
CA LEU A 293 -3.61 -37.46 -3.64
C LEU A 293 -4.12 -38.62 -2.78
N ALA A 294 -4.88 -38.33 -1.72
CA ALA A 294 -5.46 -39.36 -0.82
C ALA A 294 -6.45 -40.23 -1.59
N THR A 295 -7.27 -39.65 -2.49
CA THR A 295 -8.20 -40.41 -3.33
C THR A 295 -7.47 -41.25 -4.38
N ALA A 296 -6.34 -40.78 -4.88
CA ALA A 296 -5.49 -41.55 -5.78
C ALA A 296 -4.89 -42.77 -5.04
N GLU A 297 -4.36 -42.59 -3.82
CA GLU A 297 -3.81 -43.65 -2.97
C GLU A 297 -4.88 -44.66 -2.53
N SER A 298 -6.13 -44.19 -2.37
CA SER A 298 -7.24 -45.03 -1.90
C SER A 298 -7.43 -46.33 -2.70
N THR A 299 -7.14 -46.29 -4.00
CA THR A 299 -7.26 -47.44 -4.90
C THR A 299 -6.26 -48.56 -4.57
N GLU A 300 -5.07 -48.23 -4.06
CA GLU A 300 -4.09 -49.23 -3.58
C GLU A 300 -4.50 -49.82 -2.20
N ARG A 301 -5.24 -49.05 -1.40
CA ARG A 301 -5.74 -49.43 -0.07
C ARG A 301 -7.03 -50.29 -0.15
N ASN A 302 -7.64 -50.41 -1.32
CA ASN A 302 -8.91 -51.14 -1.47
C ASN A 302 -8.81 -52.59 -0.98
N LYS A 303 -7.69 -53.30 -1.28
CA LYS A 303 -7.45 -54.67 -0.83
C LYS A 303 -7.30 -54.74 0.69
N GLU A 304 -6.61 -53.79 1.32
CA GLU A 304 -6.42 -53.68 2.76
C GLU A 304 -7.75 -53.41 3.48
N VAL A 305 -8.54 -52.47 2.96
CA VAL A 305 -9.86 -52.14 3.51
C VAL A 305 -10.84 -53.29 3.34
N GLY A 306 -10.82 -53.93 2.17
CA GLY A 306 -11.64 -55.13 1.92
C GLY A 306 -11.33 -56.29 2.87
N LEU A 307 -10.02 -56.55 3.09
CA LEU A 307 -9.60 -57.59 4.05
C LEU A 307 -10.03 -57.28 5.48
N ARG A 308 -9.85 -56.04 5.95
CA ARG A 308 -10.29 -55.60 7.28
C ARG A 308 -11.80 -55.72 7.45
N LYS A 309 -12.61 -55.40 6.45
CA LYS A 309 -14.07 -55.60 6.50
C LYS A 309 -14.47 -57.08 6.56
N VAL A 310 -13.77 -57.94 5.80
CA VAL A 310 -13.99 -59.41 5.90
C VAL A 310 -13.65 -59.93 7.29
N LEU A 311 -12.65 -59.31 7.96
CA LEU A 311 -12.24 -59.64 9.34
C LEU A 311 -13.13 -58.94 10.40
N GLY A 312 -14.23 -58.24 10.00
CA GLY A 312 -15.22 -57.69 10.91
C GLY A 312 -15.09 -56.21 11.26
N ALA A 313 -14.25 -55.44 10.54
CA ALA A 313 -14.17 -54.01 10.79
C ALA A 313 -15.41 -53.25 10.29
N ASP A 314 -16.02 -52.43 11.13
CA ASP A 314 -17.20 -51.64 10.86
C ASP A 314 -16.87 -50.33 10.05
N ARG A 315 -17.89 -49.85 9.34
CA ARG A 315 -17.76 -48.60 8.55
C ARG A 315 -17.34 -47.38 9.40
N PRO A 316 -17.90 -47.11 10.59
CA PRO A 316 -17.48 -46.02 11.46
C PRO A 316 -16.03 -46.11 11.90
N GLN A 317 -15.52 -47.31 12.19
CA GLN A 317 -14.13 -47.52 12.61
C GLN A 317 -13.15 -47.14 11.49
N LEU A 318 -13.42 -47.58 10.26
CA LEU A 318 -12.61 -47.24 9.10
C LEU A 318 -12.69 -45.76 8.79
N PHE A 319 -13.88 -45.14 8.89
CA PHE A 319 -14.07 -43.71 8.70
C PHE A 319 -13.26 -42.91 9.72
N GLY A 320 -13.38 -43.26 11.01
CA GLY A 320 -12.60 -42.62 12.09
C GLY A 320 -11.09 -42.77 11.92
N GLN A 321 -10.62 -43.94 11.43
CA GLN A 321 -9.20 -44.13 11.14
C GLN A 321 -8.69 -43.17 10.04
N PHE A 322 -9.41 -43.01 8.92
CA PHE A 322 -8.98 -42.09 7.83
C PHE A 322 -9.02 -40.63 8.26
N ILE A 323 -10.03 -40.24 9.05
CA ILE A 323 -10.07 -38.90 9.65
C ILE A 323 -8.86 -38.68 10.56
N SER A 324 -8.53 -39.66 11.45
CA SER A 324 -7.37 -39.54 12.35
C SER A 324 -6.05 -39.42 11.59
N GLU A 325 -5.88 -40.20 10.51
CA GLU A 325 -4.70 -40.07 9.63
C GLU A 325 -4.59 -38.62 9.04
N SER A 326 -5.70 -38.07 8.58
CA SER A 326 -5.73 -36.71 8.04
C SER A 326 -5.47 -35.65 9.11
N MET A 327 -5.96 -35.86 10.34
CA MET A 327 -5.68 -34.98 11.49
C MET A 327 -4.19 -34.95 11.84
N ILE A 328 -3.52 -36.13 11.85
CA ILE A 328 -2.07 -36.19 12.11
C ILE A 328 -1.27 -35.44 11.03
N LEU A 329 -1.66 -35.58 9.77
CA LEU A 329 -0.99 -34.89 8.68
C LEU A 329 -1.25 -33.36 8.73
N SER A 330 -2.48 -32.95 9.09
CA SER A 330 -2.82 -31.52 9.32
C SER A 330 -2.02 -30.93 10.48
N LEU A 331 -1.93 -31.65 11.62
CA LEU A 331 -1.12 -31.25 12.77
C LEU A 331 0.35 -31.10 12.38
N SER A 332 0.91 -32.06 11.64
CA SER A 332 2.28 -31.96 11.14
C SER A 332 2.46 -30.74 10.22
N GLY A 333 1.49 -30.50 9.32
CA GLY A 333 1.47 -29.33 8.46
C GLY A 333 1.47 -28.02 9.24
N VAL A 334 0.64 -27.90 10.30
CA VAL A 334 0.59 -26.71 11.16
C VAL A 334 1.90 -26.49 11.91
N ILE A 335 2.49 -27.54 12.50
CA ILE A 335 3.77 -27.43 13.21
C ILE A 335 4.88 -26.93 12.27
N PHE A 336 5.03 -27.53 11.09
CA PHE A 336 6.00 -27.06 10.10
C PHE A 336 5.68 -25.65 9.59
N SER A 337 4.40 -25.29 9.49
CA SER A 337 4.00 -23.94 9.06
C SER A 337 4.41 -22.87 10.06
N LEU A 338 4.19 -23.10 11.35
CA LEU A 338 4.60 -22.17 12.40
C LEU A 338 6.12 -22.00 12.44
N LEU A 339 6.87 -23.11 12.26
CA LEU A 339 8.33 -23.07 12.18
C LEU A 339 8.81 -22.26 10.97
N ILE A 340 8.25 -22.51 9.79
CA ILE A 340 8.62 -21.79 8.55
C ILE A 340 8.23 -20.32 8.66
N LEU A 341 7.05 -20.01 9.20
CA LEU A 341 6.60 -18.62 9.39
C LEU A 341 7.56 -17.85 10.31
N TYR A 342 8.02 -18.49 11.40
CA TYR A 342 9.02 -17.92 12.29
C TYR A 342 10.37 -17.67 11.59
N LEU A 343 10.85 -18.63 10.80
CA LEU A 343 12.12 -18.51 10.07
C LEU A 343 12.08 -17.47 8.95
N LEU A 344 10.93 -17.31 8.30
CA LEU A 344 10.74 -16.41 7.17
C LEU A 344 10.11 -15.06 7.57
N LYS A 345 9.93 -14.78 8.87
CA LYS A 345 9.33 -13.54 9.36
C LYS A 345 9.94 -12.31 8.69
N GLY A 346 11.27 -12.13 8.77
CA GLY A 346 11.94 -10.97 8.20
C GLY A 346 11.77 -10.83 6.68
N VAL A 347 11.75 -11.95 5.95
CA VAL A 347 11.49 -11.94 4.50
C VAL A 347 10.06 -11.45 4.22
N PHE A 348 9.08 -11.89 5.00
CA PHE A 348 7.70 -11.44 4.85
C PHE A 348 7.53 -9.95 5.19
N GLU A 349 8.18 -9.49 6.25
CA GLU A 349 8.17 -8.07 6.66
C GLU A 349 8.78 -7.17 5.57
N GLU A 350 9.91 -7.57 4.99
CA GLU A 350 10.54 -6.86 3.88
C GLU A 350 9.64 -6.82 2.63
N PHE A 351 8.98 -7.94 2.30
CA PHE A 351 8.10 -8.03 1.14
C PHE A 351 6.78 -7.28 1.30
N SER A 352 6.18 -7.34 2.49
CA SER A 352 4.88 -6.71 2.77
C SER A 352 4.99 -5.24 3.17
N GLY A 353 6.17 -4.83 3.66
CA GLY A 353 6.36 -3.52 4.30
C GLY A 353 5.67 -3.38 5.66
N VAL A 354 5.22 -4.50 6.25
CA VAL A 354 4.43 -4.53 7.49
C VAL A 354 5.09 -5.44 8.51
N SER A 355 5.22 -4.97 9.74
CA SER A 355 5.74 -5.79 10.84
C SER A 355 4.76 -6.90 11.22
N MET A 356 5.26 -8.15 11.31
CA MET A 356 4.45 -9.32 11.69
C MET A 356 4.51 -9.57 13.19
N ASN A 357 3.40 -9.36 13.86
CA ASN A 357 3.27 -9.75 15.27
C ASN A 357 2.89 -11.23 15.40
N LEU A 358 3.91 -12.10 15.54
CA LEU A 358 3.70 -13.53 15.73
C LEU A 358 3.14 -13.87 17.12
N GLU A 359 3.23 -12.97 18.10
CA GLU A 359 2.69 -13.20 19.45
C GLU A 359 1.17 -13.32 19.42
N LEU A 360 0.52 -12.70 18.42
CA LEU A 360 -0.92 -12.88 18.19
C LEU A 360 -1.32 -14.35 18.01
N LEU A 361 -0.47 -15.16 17.37
CA LEU A 361 -0.74 -16.59 17.21
C LEU A 361 -0.61 -17.39 18.53
N LEU A 362 0.12 -16.84 19.51
CA LEU A 362 0.30 -17.42 20.84
C LEU A 362 -0.75 -16.92 21.85
N SER A 363 -1.53 -15.91 21.49
CA SER A 363 -2.66 -15.45 22.31
C SER A 363 -3.73 -16.54 22.44
N PRO A 364 -4.56 -16.54 23.50
CA PRO A 364 -5.64 -17.52 23.65
C PRO A 364 -6.56 -17.62 22.42
N LEU A 365 -6.90 -16.49 21.81
CA LEU A 365 -7.70 -16.42 20.59
C LEU A 365 -6.92 -16.96 19.37
N GLY A 366 -5.64 -16.60 19.24
CA GLY A 366 -4.76 -17.08 18.18
C GLY A 366 -4.58 -18.60 18.21
N ILE A 367 -4.34 -19.17 19.38
CA ILE A 367 -4.26 -20.63 19.58
C ILE A 367 -5.59 -21.30 19.18
N LEU A 368 -6.72 -20.74 19.60
CA LEU A 368 -8.05 -21.25 19.23
C LEU A 368 -8.26 -21.23 17.71
N LEU A 369 -7.88 -20.14 17.05
CA LEU A 369 -7.98 -20.00 15.59
C LEU A 369 -7.06 -20.99 14.86
N VAL A 370 -5.82 -21.18 15.30
CA VAL A 370 -4.87 -22.17 14.71
C VAL A 370 -5.38 -23.59 14.90
N LEU A 371 -5.91 -23.93 16.09
CA LEU A 371 -6.52 -25.24 16.35
C LEU A 371 -7.78 -25.46 15.51
N SER A 372 -8.64 -24.46 15.38
CA SER A 372 -9.83 -24.49 14.51
C SER A 372 -9.45 -24.72 13.04
N LEU A 373 -8.43 -24.02 12.57
CA LEU A 373 -7.88 -24.19 11.21
C LEU A 373 -7.34 -25.61 11.02
N MET A 374 -6.56 -26.14 11.96
CA MET A 374 -6.03 -27.49 11.94
C MET A 374 -7.15 -28.54 11.86
N LEU A 375 -8.18 -28.40 12.71
CA LEU A 375 -9.33 -29.30 12.74
C LEU A 375 -10.12 -29.23 11.44
N SER A 376 -10.36 -28.02 10.91
CA SER A 376 -11.06 -27.80 9.65
C SER A 376 -10.32 -28.45 8.48
N ILE A 377 -9.01 -28.18 8.35
CA ILE A 377 -8.19 -28.79 7.30
C ILE A 377 -8.19 -30.31 7.41
N GLY A 378 -7.95 -30.86 8.59
CA GLY A 378 -7.92 -32.32 8.81
C GLY A 378 -9.26 -33.00 8.49
N LEU A 379 -10.37 -32.35 8.89
CA LEU A 379 -11.72 -32.82 8.61
C LEU A 379 -12.05 -32.77 7.12
N PHE A 380 -11.95 -31.60 6.49
CA PHE A 380 -12.30 -31.43 5.05
C PHE A 380 -11.40 -32.27 4.15
N SER A 381 -10.12 -32.36 4.45
CA SER A 381 -9.17 -33.19 3.69
C SER A 381 -9.47 -34.67 3.83
N GLY A 382 -9.82 -35.14 5.01
CA GLY A 382 -10.07 -36.55 5.30
C GLY A 382 -11.48 -37.04 4.97
N PHE A 383 -12.47 -36.16 4.98
CA PHE A 383 -13.89 -36.50 4.89
C PHE A 383 -14.22 -37.26 3.60
N TYR A 384 -13.82 -36.76 2.45
CA TYR A 384 -14.14 -37.37 1.17
C TYR A 384 -13.43 -38.73 0.97
N PRO A 385 -12.12 -38.87 1.19
CA PRO A 385 -11.45 -40.17 1.15
C PRO A 385 -12.03 -41.19 2.13
N ALA A 386 -12.36 -40.76 3.37
CA ALA A 386 -12.96 -41.60 4.37
C ALA A 386 -14.34 -42.13 3.98
N LEU A 387 -15.20 -41.28 3.40
CA LEU A 387 -16.52 -41.69 2.87
C LEU A 387 -16.41 -42.77 1.80
N ILE A 388 -15.51 -42.57 0.82
CA ILE A 388 -15.36 -43.50 -0.30
C ILE A 388 -14.82 -44.85 0.19
N LEU A 389 -13.72 -44.83 0.97
CA LEU A 389 -13.05 -46.02 1.41
C LEU A 389 -13.90 -46.84 2.41
N SER A 390 -14.54 -46.13 3.36
CA SER A 390 -15.42 -46.81 4.31
C SER A 390 -16.70 -47.36 3.71
N GLY A 391 -17.19 -46.81 2.60
CA GLY A 391 -18.39 -47.21 1.88
C GLY A 391 -18.21 -48.40 0.93
N MET A 392 -16.98 -48.86 0.65
CA MET A 392 -16.74 -49.97 -0.29
C MET A 392 -17.25 -51.31 0.20
N GLU A 393 -17.89 -52.11 -0.72
CA GLU A 393 -18.32 -53.48 -0.46
C GLU A 393 -17.13 -54.45 -0.49
N PRO A 394 -17.00 -55.39 0.44
CA PRO A 394 -15.88 -56.34 0.54
C PRO A 394 -15.68 -57.17 -0.74
N LEU A 395 -16.78 -57.65 -1.35
CA LEU A 395 -16.77 -58.46 -2.56
C LEU A 395 -16.22 -57.68 -3.76
N ARG A 396 -16.49 -56.36 -3.85
CA ARG A 396 -15.98 -55.50 -4.92
C ARG A 396 -14.51 -55.10 -4.68
N ALA A 397 -14.08 -55.02 -3.41
CA ALA A 397 -12.70 -54.72 -3.03
C ALA A 397 -11.71 -55.85 -3.40
N LEU A 398 -12.16 -57.10 -3.42
CA LEU A 398 -11.35 -58.28 -3.72
C LEU A 398 -11.45 -58.70 -5.21
N GLY A 399 -12.42 -58.18 -5.97
CA GLY A 399 -12.68 -58.57 -7.41
C GLY A 399 -11.81 -57.84 -8.42
N LYS A 400 -11.46 -58.49 -9.54
CA LYS A 400 -10.58 -57.95 -10.61
C LYS A 400 -11.21 -56.87 -11.52
N LYS A 401 -12.54 -56.62 -11.46
CA LYS A 401 -13.23 -55.64 -12.31
C LYS A 401 -14.00 -54.62 -11.46
N ILE A 402 -13.45 -53.46 -11.27
CA ILE A 402 -14.13 -52.30 -10.66
C ILE A 402 -14.76 -51.47 -11.81
N THR A 403 -15.93 -51.91 -12.25
CA THR A 403 -16.81 -51.11 -13.13
C THR A 403 -17.88 -50.48 -12.25
N GLY A 404 -17.69 -49.25 -11.79
CA GLY A 404 -18.74 -48.59 -11.00
C GLY A 404 -18.40 -47.30 -10.32
N PHE A 405 -17.17 -46.76 -10.43
CA PHE A 405 -16.78 -45.49 -9.82
C PHE A 405 -16.63 -44.37 -10.82
N ALA A 406 -17.67 -44.14 -11.65
CA ALA A 406 -17.73 -42.91 -12.51
C ALA A 406 -17.85 -41.61 -11.65
N SER A 407 -18.44 -41.72 -10.41
CA SER A 407 -18.69 -40.54 -9.56
C SER A 407 -17.40 -39.89 -9.01
N GLY A 408 -16.40 -40.68 -8.65
CA GLY A 408 -15.15 -40.13 -8.09
C GLY A 408 -14.21 -39.48 -9.14
N ALA A 409 -14.34 -39.88 -10.41
CA ALA A 409 -13.54 -39.30 -11.49
C ALA A 409 -14.02 -37.89 -11.85
N TRP A 410 -15.33 -37.64 -11.80
CA TRP A 410 -15.90 -36.31 -12.07
C TRP A 410 -15.46 -35.29 -10.99
N LEU A 411 -15.58 -35.62 -9.72
CA LEU A 411 -15.19 -34.71 -8.65
C LEU A 411 -13.70 -34.33 -8.73
N ARG A 412 -12.80 -35.30 -8.96
CA ARG A 412 -11.37 -35.01 -9.14
C ARG A 412 -11.11 -34.09 -10.34
N ARG A 413 -11.80 -34.29 -11.47
CA ARG A 413 -11.68 -33.41 -12.62
C ARG A 413 -12.13 -31.99 -12.29
N SER A 414 -13.26 -31.83 -11.60
CA SER A 414 -13.76 -30.52 -11.16
C SER A 414 -12.80 -29.83 -10.20
N LEU A 415 -12.22 -30.57 -9.25
CA LEU A 415 -11.22 -30.04 -8.33
C LEU A 415 -9.94 -29.59 -9.04
N VAL A 416 -9.49 -30.32 -10.06
CA VAL A 416 -8.34 -29.92 -10.89
C VAL A 416 -8.67 -28.69 -11.74
N VAL A 417 -9.88 -28.62 -12.32
CA VAL A 417 -10.34 -27.41 -13.03
C VAL A 417 -10.33 -26.20 -12.12
N PHE A 418 -10.89 -26.34 -10.93
CA PHE A 418 -10.89 -25.26 -9.93
C PHE A 418 -9.47 -24.82 -9.54
N GLN A 419 -8.57 -25.78 -9.32
CA GLN A 419 -7.18 -25.51 -8.97
C GLN A 419 -6.44 -24.76 -10.07
N PHE A 420 -6.59 -25.17 -11.36
CA PHE A 420 -6.02 -24.43 -12.48
C PHE A 420 -6.69 -23.07 -12.67
N PHE A 421 -8.02 -22.99 -12.49
CA PHE A 421 -8.75 -21.72 -12.54
C PHE A 421 -8.17 -20.69 -11.57
N VAL A 422 -8.01 -21.06 -10.29
CA VAL A 422 -7.44 -20.14 -9.29
C VAL A 422 -6.00 -19.76 -9.64
N SER A 423 -5.17 -20.73 -10.06
CA SER A 423 -3.78 -20.46 -10.42
C SER A 423 -3.64 -19.51 -11.61
N ILE A 424 -4.44 -19.70 -12.66
CA ILE A 424 -4.45 -18.83 -13.84
C ILE A 424 -5.00 -17.45 -13.46
N SER A 425 -6.08 -17.40 -12.68
CA SER A 425 -6.70 -16.13 -12.23
C SER A 425 -5.76 -15.27 -11.41
N LEU A 426 -5.04 -15.85 -10.44
CA LEU A 426 -4.04 -15.15 -9.66
C LEU A 426 -2.88 -14.64 -10.52
N LEU A 427 -2.43 -15.45 -11.50
CA LEU A 427 -1.37 -15.04 -12.41
C LEU A 427 -1.83 -13.92 -13.34
N LEU A 428 -3.08 -13.97 -13.84
CA LEU A 428 -3.68 -12.88 -14.61
C LEU A 428 -3.76 -11.59 -13.80
N SER A 429 -4.25 -11.67 -12.56
CA SER A 429 -4.28 -10.51 -11.65
C SER A 429 -2.89 -9.91 -11.46
N THR A 430 -1.88 -10.78 -11.26
CA THR A 430 -0.47 -10.35 -11.15
C THR A 430 -0.01 -9.59 -12.41
N PHE A 431 -0.30 -10.10 -13.58
CA PHE A 431 0.13 -9.47 -14.85
C PHE A 431 -0.62 -8.15 -15.11
N ILE A 432 -1.92 -8.08 -14.76
CA ILE A 432 -2.73 -6.87 -14.91
C ILE A 432 -2.19 -5.76 -13.99
N VAL A 433 -2.00 -6.08 -12.69
CA VAL A 433 -1.46 -5.13 -11.71
C VAL A 433 -0.07 -4.66 -12.11
N LYS A 434 0.82 -5.60 -12.48
CA LYS A 434 2.18 -5.26 -12.93
C LYS A 434 2.17 -4.34 -14.15
N LYS A 435 1.32 -4.62 -15.14
CA LYS A 435 1.25 -3.80 -16.35
C LYS A 435 0.79 -2.38 -16.07
N GLN A 436 -0.17 -2.18 -15.15
CA GLN A 436 -0.58 -0.84 -14.71
C GLN A 436 0.56 -0.12 -14.00
N LEU A 437 1.30 -0.81 -13.12
CA LEU A 437 2.47 -0.22 -12.45
C LEU A 437 3.57 0.16 -13.44
N ASP A 438 3.90 -0.72 -14.40
CA ASP A 438 4.88 -0.44 -15.44
C ASP A 438 4.45 0.79 -16.27
N PHE A 439 3.15 0.91 -16.59
CA PHE A 439 2.58 2.09 -17.25
C PHE A 439 2.78 3.36 -16.42
N MET A 440 2.44 3.32 -15.12
CA MET A 440 2.57 4.47 -14.21
C MET A 440 4.04 4.92 -14.06
N GLN A 441 4.98 3.98 -14.08
CA GLN A 441 6.41 4.29 -13.99
C GLN A 441 7.01 4.83 -15.29
N THR A 442 6.44 4.48 -16.44
CA THR A 442 7.00 4.81 -17.76
C THR A 442 6.26 5.92 -18.51
N ILE A 443 5.09 6.36 -18.01
CA ILE A 443 4.32 7.43 -18.63
C ILE A 443 5.14 8.74 -18.63
N ASN A 444 5.02 9.49 -19.74
CA ASN A 444 5.55 10.83 -19.79
C ASN A 444 4.69 11.76 -18.91
N LEU A 445 5.26 12.27 -17.84
CA LEU A 445 4.56 13.13 -16.89
C LEU A 445 4.34 14.56 -17.38
N GLY A 446 4.91 14.94 -18.54
CA GLY A 446 4.87 16.32 -19.03
C GLY A 446 5.96 17.22 -18.42
N TYR A 447 6.82 16.66 -17.59
CA TYR A 447 8.04 17.28 -17.06
C TYR A 447 9.16 16.25 -16.93
N GLU A 448 10.40 16.72 -16.87
CA GLU A 448 11.56 15.87 -16.63
C GLU A 448 11.77 15.67 -15.14
N ARG A 449 11.72 14.40 -14.71
CA ARG A 449 12.01 13.98 -13.33
C ARG A 449 13.38 13.32 -13.20
N GLU A 450 13.90 12.78 -14.31
CA GLU A 450 15.20 12.14 -14.34
C GLU A 450 16.30 13.19 -14.13
N GLU A 451 17.32 12.85 -13.37
CA GLU A 451 18.43 13.75 -13.04
C GLU A 451 18.01 15.05 -12.29
N VAL A 452 16.82 15.09 -11.69
CA VAL A 452 16.39 16.17 -10.80
C VAL A 452 16.50 15.70 -9.35
N VAL A 453 17.23 16.49 -8.54
CA VAL A 453 17.32 16.30 -7.09
C VAL A 453 16.57 17.41 -6.37
N ALA A 454 15.90 17.06 -5.30
CA ALA A 454 15.23 17.96 -4.39
C ALA A 454 16.05 18.05 -3.09
N LEU A 455 16.30 19.28 -2.65
CA LEU A 455 16.95 19.60 -1.38
C LEU A 455 15.95 20.34 -0.51
N ASN A 456 15.95 20.07 0.79
CA ASN A 456 15.10 20.82 1.71
C ASN A 456 15.54 22.31 1.75
N PHE A 457 14.56 23.22 1.68
CA PHE A 457 14.78 24.65 1.78
C PHE A 457 14.03 25.22 2.99
N HIS A 458 14.69 26.00 3.79
CA HIS A 458 14.10 26.64 4.96
C HIS A 458 14.10 28.15 4.80
N TYR A 459 13.11 28.83 5.36
CA TYR A 459 12.95 30.27 5.26
C TYR A 459 14.24 31.07 5.66
N ASN A 460 15.02 30.57 6.62
CA ASN A 460 16.27 31.18 7.05
C ASN A 460 17.46 30.96 6.10
N MET A 461 17.29 30.18 5.04
CA MET A 461 18.29 29.95 3.98
C MET A 461 18.23 30.99 2.86
N GLY A 462 17.13 31.74 2.77
CA GLY A 462 16.84 32.65 1.66
C GLY A 462 17.93 33.68 1.37
N GLU A 463 18.54 34.24 2.42
CA GLU A 463 19.60 35.22 2.26
C GLU A 463 20.84 34.69 1.53
N LYS A 464 21.18 33.41 1.70
CA LYS A 464 22.36 32.77 1.10
C LYS A 464 22.03 31.98 -0.18
N TYR A 465 20.74 31.88 -0.59
CA TYR A 465 20.34 31.07 -1.74
C TYR A 465 20.97 31.56 -3.04
N SER A 466 21.02 32.86 -3.27
CA SER A 466 21.65 33.42 -4.48
C SER A 466 23.13 33.05 -4.57
N ALA A 467 23.85 33.03 -3.46
CA ALA A 467 25.23 32.59 -3.40
C ALA A 467 25.37 31.08 -3.65
N LEU A 468 24.49 30.26 -3.07
CA LEU A 468 24.45 28.82 -3.34
C LEU A 468 24.22 28.56 -4.84
N LYS A 469 23.19 29.18 -5.42
CA LYS A 469 22.84 29.03 -6.85
C LYS A 469 24.02 29.35 -7.74
N SER A 470 24.60 30.54 -7.55
CA SER A 470 25.74 31.02 -8.37
C SER A 470 26.94 30.08 -8.26
N GLU A 471 27.24 29.55 -7.09
CA GLU A 471 28.37 28.65 -6.88
C GLU A 471 28.11 27.24 -7.46
N LEU A 472 26.88 26.73 -7.39
CA LEU A 472 26.47 25.47 -8.01
C LEU A 472 26.59 25.53 -9.54
N GLU A 473 26.15 26.64 -10.15
CA GLU A 473 26.27 26.88 -11.58
C GLU A 473 27.73 27.05 -12.00
N ARG A 474 28.55 27.78 -11.22
CA ARG A 474 29.98 27.99 -11.49
C ARG A 474 30.78 26.67 -11.49
N THR A 475 30.44 25.76 -10.61
CA THR A 475 31.11 24.44 -10.52
C THR A 475 30.56 23.44 -11.54
N ALA A 476 29.56 23.83 -12.35
CA ALA A 476 28.83 22.94 -13.27
C ALA A 476 28.30 21.67 -12.57
N ALA A 477 28.00 21.77 -11.30
CA ALA A 477 27.35 20.69 -10.53
C ALA A 477 25.88 20.53 -10.91
N VAL A 478 25.25 21.62 -11.37
CA VAL A 478 23.86 21.67 -11.81
C VAL A 478 23.72 22.41 -13.13
N GLN A 479 22.66 22.11 -13.90
CA GLN A 479 22.28 22.85 -15.11
C GLN A 479 21.39 24.05 -14.79
N SER A 480 20.52 23.89 -13.81
CA SER A 480 19.62 24.92 -13.29
C SER A 480 19.14 24.54 -11.89
N THR A 481 18.69 25.54 -11.15
CA THR A 481 18.03 25.34 -9.86
C THR A 481 16.75 26.17 -9.81
N SER A 482 15.72 25.69 -9.11
CA SER A 482 14.49 26.45 -8.88
C SER A 482 13.99 26.23 -7.45
N LEU A 483 13.46 27.30 -6.84
CA LEU A 483 12.75 27.24 -5.58
C LEU A 483 11.29 26.88 -5.81
N THR A 484 10.75 25.99 -4.98
CA THR A 484 9.35 25.59 -5.04
C THR A 484 8.75 25.35 -3.65
N ASN A 485 7.44 25.62 -3.52
CA ASN A 485 6.73 25.33 -2.26
C ASN A 485 6.42 23.84 -2.10
N SER A 486 6.33 23.10 -3.20
CA SER A 486 5.96 21.68 -3.24
C SER A 486 6.79 20.94 -4.27
N LEU A 487 6.91 19.63 -4.15
CA LEU A 487 7.45 18.81 -5.24
C LEU A 487 6.41 18.68 -6.36
N PRO A 488 6.83 18.66 -7.65
CA PRO A 488 5.91 18.61 -8.80
C PRO A 488 5.20 17.27 -8.97
N ILE A 489 5.34 16.37 -8.02
CA ILE A 489 4.62 15.10 -7.90
C ILE A 489 3.40 15.18 -6.97
N PHE A 490 3.31 16.24 -6.16
CA PHE A 490 2.27 16.38 -5.14
C PHE A 490 2.04 17.85 -4.79
N ILE A 491 1.27 18.55 -5.63
CA ILE A 491 0.91 19.95 -5.42
C ILE A 491 -0.53 20.03 -4.95
N GLN A 492 -0.81 20.63 -3.79
CA GLN A 492 -2.14 20.64 -3.16
C GLN A 492 -2.60 21.99 -2.61
N ALA A 493 -1.89 23.08 -2.86
CA ALA A 493 -2.31 24.39 -2.39
C ALA A 493 -3.51 24.90 -3.20
N GLY A 494 -4.64 25.18 -2.53
CA GLY A 494 -5.87 25.70 -3.15
C GLY A 494 -5.86 27.22 -3.27
N TYR A 495 -6.13 27.72 -4.45
CA TYR A 495 -6.23 29.14 -4.78
C TYR A 495 -7.49 29.41 -5.60
N SER A 496 -7.86 30.68 -5.77
CA SER A 496 -8.98 31.07 -6.61
C SER A 496 -8.57 32.07 -7.69
N ILE A 497 -9.18 31.94 -8.86
CA ILE A 497 -9.01 32.86 -9.96
C ILE A 497 -10.39 33.34 -10.45
N SER A 498 -10.55 34.67 -10.59
CA SER A 498 -11.75 35.30 -11.14
C SER A 498 -11.38 36.00 -12.46
N PRO A 499 -12.03 35.65 -13.57
CA PRO A 499 -11.76 36.25 -14.87
C PRO A 499 -12.12 37.73 -15.01
N GLY A 500 -13.00 38.27 -14.13
CA GLY A 500 -13.24 39.71 -14.04
C GLY A 500 -14.46 40.24 -14.82
N GLY A 501 -15.51 39.46 -14.98
CA GLY A 501 -16.80 39.88 -15.55
C GLY A 501 -17.97 39.73 -14.59
N ASP A 502 -19.06 40.48 -14.76
CA ASP A 502 -20.24 40.48 -13.88
C ASP A 502 -20.97 39.10 -13.81
N ASN A 503 -20.63 38.11 -14.68
CA ASN A 503 -21.22 36.78 -14.73
C ASN A 503 -20.15 35.67 -14.72
N ASP A 504 -18.88 35.98 -14.50
CA ASP A 504 -17.81 34.99 -14.55
C ASP A 504 -17.74 34.23 -13.23
N LYS A 505 -17.75 32.90 -13.33
CA LYS A 505 -17.57 32.00 -12.17
C LYS A 505 -16.11 32.02 -11.74
N ASP A 506 -15.91 32.18 -10.46
CA ASP A 506 -14.58 31.93 -9.87
C ASP A 506 -14.21 30.44 -10.04
N LEU A 507 -12.96 30.21 -10.43
CA LEU A 507 -12.41 28.88 -10.59
C LEU A 507 -11.46 28.59 -9.42
N MET A 508 -11.66 27.44 -8.78
CA MET A 508 -10.69 26.87 -7.85
C MET A 508 -9.61 26.15 -8.62
N LEU A 509 -8.36 26.41 -8.26
CA LEU A 509 -7.23 25.78 -8.92
C LEU A 509 -6.10 25.48 -7.93
N THR A 510 -5.24 24.55 -8.31
CA THR A 510 -4.05 24.20 -7.56
C THR A 510 -2.97 25.23 -7.80
N GLY A 511 -2.30 25.72 -6.76
CA GLY A 511 -1.23 26.72 -6.85
C GLY A 511 0.14 26.14 -6.67
N PHE A 512 1.04 26.46 -7.59
CA PHE A 512 2.45 26.10 -7.54
C PHE A 512 3.30 27.36 -7.40
N ALA A 513 3.68 27.67 -6.17
CA ALA A 513 4.55 28.80 -5.87
C ALA A 513 6.01 28.44 -6.16
N VAL A 514 6.67 29.25 -6.98
CA VAL A 514 7.98 28.94 -7.57
C VAL A 514 8.87 30.17 -7.69
N ASP A 515 10.11 29.99 -8.13
CA ASP A 515 10.92 31.06 -8.70
C ASP A 515 10.82 31.07 -10.24
N HIS A 516 11.57 31.98 -10.87
CA HIS A 516 11.50 32.21 -12.33
C HIS A 516 12.10 31.07 -13.19
N GLU A 517 12.91 30.17 -12.65
CA GLU A 517 13.60 29.12 -13.41
C GLU A 517 12.85 27.76 -13.47
N ILE A 518 11.64 27.68 -12.93
CA ILE A 518 10.92 26.41 -12.83
C ILE A 518 10.65 25.76 -14.19
N VAL A 519 10.25 26.57 -15.19
CA VAL A 519 9.93 26.06 -16.55
C VAL A 519 11.14 25.38 -17.16
N LYS A 520 12.32 26.00 -17.03
CA LYS A 520 13.60 25.46 -17.50
C LYS A 520 14.06 24.25 -16.69
N THR A 521 13.94 24.30 -15.36
CA THR A 521 14.42 23.23 -14.46
C THR A 521 13.65 21.95 -14.63
N LEU A 522 12.34 22.02 -14.80
CA LEU A 522 11.47 20.87 -15.04
C LEU A 522 11.25 20.58 -16.55
N ASN A 523 11.79 21.41 -17.45
CA ASN A 523 11.55 21.35 -18.89
C ASN A 523 10.05 21.30 -19.22
N LEU A 524 9.26 22.23 -18.62
CA LEU A 524 7.83 22.32 -18.88
C LEU A 524 7.59 22.86 -20.30
N HIS A 525 6.67 22.25 -21.02
CA HIS A 525 6.36 22.67 -22.39
C HIS A 525 5.42 23.87 -22.40
N LEU A 526 5.93 25.03 -22.76
CA LEU A 526 5.16 26.26 -22.94
C LEU A 526 4.41 26.21 -24.28
N LEU A 527 3.08 26.36 -24.26
CA LEU A 527 2.22 26.35 -25.46
C LEU A 527 2.06 27.76 -26.07
N ALA A 528 1.99 28.78 -25.22
CA ALA A 528 1.88 30.17 -25.63
C ALA A 528 2.45 31.09 -24.53
N GLY A 529 2.82 32.33 -24.93
CA GLY A 529 3.37 33.30 -24.01
C GLY A 529 4.88 33.18 -23.82
N VAL A 530 5.37 33.63 -22.68
CA VAL A 530 6.80 33.61 -22.30
C VAL A 530 6.99 33.15 -20.87
N GLU A 531 8.19 32.62 -20.60
CA GLU A 531 8.60 32.18 -19.26
C GLU A 531 8.71 33.35 -18.27
N PHE A 532 8.79 33.05 -17.00
CA PHE A 532 9.13 34.05 -15.99
C PHE A 532 10.55 34.57 -16.15
N SER A 533 10.80 35.75 -15.61
CA SER A 533 12.10 36.43 -15.62
C SER A 533 12.41 37.02 -14.24
N ASP A 534 13.64 37.49 -14.04
CA ASP A 534 14.05 38.19 -12.81
C ASP A 534 13.19 39.42 -12.53
N GLN A 535 12.62 40.05 -13.54
CA GLN A 535 11.73 41.21 -13.38
C GLN A 535 10.43 40.84 -12.65
N ASP A 536 9.94 39.61 -12.86
CA ASP A 536 8.71 39.14 -12.22
C ASP A 536 8.90 38.91 -10.70
N ILE A 537 10.12 38.56 -10.26
CA ILE A 537 10.45 38.46 -8.84
C ILE A 537 10.39 39.83 -8.15
N ASN A 538 10.93 40.86 -8.81
CA ASN A 538 10.96 42.19 -8.26
C ASN A 538 9.56 42.79 -8.15
N GLN A 539 8.65 42.48 -9.07
CA GLN A 539 7.25 42.90 -9.00
C GLN A 539 6.50 42.33 -7.81
N THR A 540 6.78 41.05 -7.50
CA THR A 540 6.14 40.36 -6.33
C THR A 540 6.73 40.78 -4.99
N ALA A 541 8.02 41.13 -4.96
CA ALA A 541 8.69 41.61 -3.72
C ALA A 541 8.22 43.02 -3.28
N ALA A 542 7.67 43.76 -4.21
CA ALA A 542 7.23 45.15 -3.97
C ALA A 542 5.80 45.21 -3.40
N TYR A 543 5.26 44.33 -2.62
CA TYR A 543 3.90 44.37 -2.01
C TYR A 543 3.27 45.79 -1.92
N GLU A 544 3.30 46.51 -2.99
CA GLU A 544 2.58 47.78 -3.15
C GLU A 544 1.12 47.47 -3.45
N GLU A 545 0.21 48.25 -2.94
CA GLU A 545 -1.26 48.13 -3.06
C GLU A 545 -1.79 47.95 -4.51
N ASN A 546 -0.92 48.05 -5.52
CA ASN A 546 -1.24 47.95 -6.96
C ASN A 546 -0.21 47.09 -7.74
N ALA A 547 0.55 46.22 -7.09
CA ALA A 547 1.49 45.34 -7.80
C ALA A 547 0.73 44.32 -8.66
N GLU A 548 0.99 44.30 -9.96
CA GLU A 548 0.47 43.28 -10.87
C GLU A 548 1.35 42.03 -10.81
N MET A 549 0.79 40.89 -10.46
CA MET A 549 1.51 39.61 -10.47
C MET A 549 1.43 38.97 -11.87
N ASN A 550 2.49 38.31 -12.30
CA ASN A 550 2.46 37.48 -13.51
C ASN A 550 2.25 36.01 -13.12
N ILE A 551 1.33 35.31 -13.82
CA ILE A 551 0.99 33.91 -13.62
C ILE A 551 1.08 33.11 -14.90
N ILE A 552 1.31 31.81 -14.79
CA ILE A 552 1.24 30.83 -15.89
C ILE A 552 0.15 29.82 -15.53
N LEU A 553 -0.73 29.53 -16.49
CA LEU A 553 -1.83 28.59 -16.33
C LEU A 553 -1.53 27.28 -17.11
N ASN A 554 -2.10 26.16 -16.68
CA ASN A 554 -2.06 24.95 -17.49
C ASN A 554 -3.28 24.88 -18.45
N GLN A 555 -3.28 23.91 -19.40
CA GLN A 555 -4.38 23.75 -20.34
C GLN A 555 -5.71 23.44 -19.66
N ALA A 556 -5.69 22.69 -18.53
CA ALA A 556 -6.90 22.37 -17.78
C ALA A 556 -7.58 23.66 -17.24
N ALA A 557 -6.81 24.58 -16.67
CA ALA A 557 -7.32 25.87 -16.21
C ALA A 557 -7.93 26.68 -17.36
N ILE A 558 -7.25 26.73 -18.50
CA ILE A 558 -7.75 27.44 -19.69
C ILE A 558 -9.07 26.86 -20.20
N ARG A 559 -9.18 25.50 -20.22
CA ARG A 559 -10.44 24.82 -20.62
C ARG A 559 -11.60 25.16 -19.69
N GLU A 560 -11.37 25.15 -18.38
CA GLU A 560 -12.42 25.42 -17.39
C GLU A 560 -12.85 26.90 -17.39
N LEU A 561 -11.91 27.81 -17.70
CA LEU A 561 -12.21 29.22 -17.92
C LEU A 561 -12.93 29.49 -19.26
N GLY A 562 -13.07 28.47 -20.12
CA GLY A 562 -13.71 28.59 -21.44
C GLY A 562 -12.90 29.42 -22.43
N TRP A 563 -11.57 29.52 -22.25
CA TRP A 563 -10.68 30.29 -23.10
C TRP A 563 -9.94 29.43 -24.13
N THR A 564 -9.40 30.04 -25.16
CA THR A 564 -8.39 29.41 -26.00
C THR A 564 -6.99 29.74 -25.49
N VAL A 565 -6.01 28.95 -25.87
CA VAL A 565 -4.61 29.14 -25.43
C VAL A 565 -4.08 30.48 -25.88
N GLU A 566 -4.36 30.89 -27.13
CA GLU A 566 -3.90 32.12 -27.74
C GLU A 566 -4.54 33.36 -27.10
N GLU A 567 -5.81 33.30 -26.78
CA GLU A 567 -6.57 34.43 -26.18
C GLU A 567 -6.25 34.67 -24.71
N SER A 568 -5.73 33.63 -24.01
CA SER A 568 -5.49 33.71 -22.59
C SER A 568 -4.28 34.57 -22.23
N VAL A 569 -3.25 34.59 -23.11
CA VAL A 569 -2.02 35.34 -22.85
C VAL A 569 -2.29 36.84 -22.86
N GLY A 570 -1.85 37.53 -21.82
CA GLY A 570 -2.06 38.96 -21.61
C GLY A 570 -3.42 39.33 -20.97
N ARG A 571 -4.31 38.37 -20.73
CA ARG A 571 -5.53 38.65 -19.95
C ARG A 571 -5.19 38.99 -18.51
N LYS A 572 -5.95 39.93 -17.95
CA LYS A 572 -5.92 40.26 -16.52
C LYS A 572 -7.01 39.49 -15.81
N VAL A 573 -6.65 38.93 -14.65
CA VAL A 573 -7.52 38.14 -13.79
C VAL A 573 -7.33 38.59 -12.35
N ASN A 574 -8.30 38.35 -11.52
CA ASN A 574 -8.10 38.42 -10.06
C ASN A 574 -7.65 37.04 -9.54
N PHE A 575 -6.40 36.95 -9.13
CA PHE A 575 -5.83 35.76 -8.52
C PHE A 575 -5.69 35.99 -7.02
N ASN A 576 -6.53 35.28 -6.23
CA ASN A 576 -6.54 35.36 -4.77
C ASN A 576 -6.58 36.81 -4.22
N GLY A 577 -7.35 37.69 -4.87
CA GLY A 577 -7.48 39.12 -4.50
C GLY A 577 -6.51 40.07 -5.18
N LEU A 578 -5.54 39.58 -5.93
CA LEU A 578 -4.52 40.38 -6.63
C LEU A 578 -4.79 40.40 -8.14
N ILE A 579 -4.68 41.58 -8.75
CA ILE A 579 -4.76 41.69 -10.20
C ILE A 579 -3.50 41.03 -10.79
N SER A 580 -3.70 40.02 -11.65
CA SER A 580 -2.64 39.23 -12.21
C SER A 580 -2.74 39.13 -13.74
N ASN A 581 -1.60 39.13 -14.40
CA ASN A 581 -1.51 38.94 -15.86
C ASN A 581 -1.20 37.47 -16.19
N VAL A 582 -1.95 36.86 -17.09
CA VAL A 582 -1.60 35.56 -17.66
C VAL A 582 -0.42 35.74 -18.62
N LYS A 583 0.78 35.41 -18.18
CA LYS A 583 2.03 35.56 -18.94
C LYS A 583 2.27 34.43 -19.95
N GLY A 584 1.78 33.23 -19.62
CA GLY A 584 1.95 32.07 -20.47
C GLY A 584 0.99 30.93 -20.13
N VAL A 585 0.97 29.95 -21.01
CA VAL A 585 0.21 28.71 -20.85
C VAL A 585 1.14 27.51 -21.05
N VAL A 586 1.21 26.62 -20.05
CA VAL A 586 1.94 25.35 -20.15
C VAL A 586 1.01 24.20 -20.52
N GLN A 587 1.56 23.19 -21.17
CA GLN A 587 0.89 21.93 -21.39
C GLN A 587 0.53 21.28 -20.05
N ASP A 588 -0.58 20.55 -19.99
CA ASP A 588 -0.93 19.76 -18.81
C ASP A 588 0.19 18.79 -18.47
N PHE A 589 0.55 18.74 -17.19
CA PHE A 589 1.51 17.81 -16.64
C PHE A 589 0.96 17.15 -15.37
N TYR A 590 1.43 15.94 -15.07
CA TYR A 590 0.91 15.16 -13.96
C TYR A 590 1.55 15.60 -12.62
N PHE A 591 0.94 16.56 -11.96
CA PHE A 591 1.42 17.11 -10.68
C PHE A 591 0.80 16.44 -9.45
N ASN A 592 -0.01 15.41 -9.65
CA ASN A 592 -0.64 14.58 -8.63
C ASN A 592 -0.62 13.10 -9.05
N SER A 593 -1.15 12.23 -8.18
CA SER A 593 -1.28 10.80 -8.47
C SER A 593 -2.12 10.55 -9.73
N LEU A 594 -1.74 9.54 -10.54
CA LEU A 594 -2.48 9.08 -11.72
C LEU A 594 -3.85 8.44 -11.38
N HIS A 595 -4.21 8.37 -10.11
CA HIS A 595 -5.58 8.08 -9.67
C HIS A 595 -6.52 9.24 -9.99
N ASN A 596 -6.01 10.48 -10.06
CA ASN A 596 -6.78 11.69 -10.30
C ASN A 596 -6.53 12.23 -11.71
N GLN A 597 -7.53 12.92 -12.27
CA GLN A 597 -7.33 13.67 -13.51
C GLN A 597 -6.49 14.91 -13.24
N VAL A 598 -5.73 15.35 -14.25
CA VAL A 598 -5.02 16.63 -14.19
C VAL A 598 -6.04 17.76 -14.13
N GLY A 599 -6.09 18.42 -12.99
CA GLY A 599 -6.95 19.57 -12.74
C GLY A 599 -6.34 20.91 -13.16
N PRO A 600 -7.08 22.01 -12.94
CA PRO A 600 -6.60 23.36 -13.19
C PRO A 600 -5.43 23.71 -12.25
N LEU A 601 -4.39 24.29 -12.82
CA LEU A 601 -3.16 24.68 -12.10
C LEU A 601 -2.74 26.10 -12.48
N VAL A 602 -2.28 26.85 -11.48
CA VAL A 602 -1.58 28.12 -11.65
C VAL A 602 -0.17 28.02 -11.11
N ILE A 603 0.79 28.46 -11.90
CA ILE A 603 2.19 28.65 -11.49
C ILE A 603 2.40 30.13 -11.29
N PHE A 604 2.97 30.54 -10.15
CA PHE A 604 3.17 31.94 -9.80
C PHE A 604 4.46 32.12 -9.00
N ILE A 605 5.01 33.33 -9.05
CA ILE A 605 6.28 33.64 -8.40
C ILE A 605 6.03 34.03 -6.93
N GLN A 606 6.48 33.17 -6.01
CA GLN A 606 6.50 33.46 -4.58
C GLN A 606 7.61 32.68 -3.86
N PRO A 607 8.90 33.04 -4.06
CA PRO A 607 10.03 32.30 -3.47
C PRO A 607 10.03 32.28 -1.94
N SER A 608 9.32 33.22 -1.28
CA SER A 608 9.18 33.27 0.19
C SER A 608 8.41 32.08 0.75
N GLU A 609 7.59 31.39 -0.04
CA GLU A 609 6.88 30.19 0.34
C GLU A 609 7.63 28.88 0.01
N ALA A 610 8.87 28.99 -0.49
CA ALA A 610 9.63 27.82 -0.90
C ALA A 610 10.00 26.93 0.27
N ASN A 611 9.83 25.62 0.06
CA ASN A 611 10.23 24.55 0.96
C ASN A 611 11.29 23.64 0.32
N TRP A 612 11.50 23.76 -0.99
CA TRP A 612 12.39 22.91 -1.78
C TRP A 612 13.27 23.70 -2.73
N ILE A 613 14.50 23.22 -2.91
CA ILE A 613 15.35 23.57 -4.04
C ILE A 613 15.33 22.37 -5.00
N LEU A 614 14.78 22.54 -6.18
CA LEU A 614 14.93 21.57 -7.26
C LEU A 614 16.22 21.90 -8.02
N ALA A 615 17.07 20.92 -8.21
CA ALA A 615 18.33 21.07 -8.94
C ALA A 615 18.43 20.04 -10.07
N LYS A 616 18.52 20.51 -11.31
CA LYS A 616 18.71 19.67 -12.48
C LYS A 616 20.19 19.34 -12.63
N LEU A 617 20.54 18.05 -12.56
CA LEU A 617 21.91 17.58 -12.73
C LEU A 617 22.29 17.52 -14.21
N PRO A 618 23.56 17.78 -14.57
CA PRO A 618 24.08 17.48 -15.90
C PRO A 618 24.04 15.98 -16.18
N LYS A 619 23.81 15.59 -17.44
CA LYS A 619 23.93 14.19 -17.88
C LYS A 619 25.33 13.65 -17.59
N GLY A 620 25.42 12.45 -17.01
CA GLY A 620 26.68 11.81 -16.71
C GLY A 620 26.69 11.02 -15.41
N ASN A 621 27.72 11.20 -14.61
CA ASN A 621 27.86 10.50 -13.32
C ASN A 621 27.18 11.27 -12.19
N PRO A 622 26.00 10.84 -11.68
CA PRO A 622 25.31 11.56 -10.62
C PRO A 622 26.15 11.71 -9.33
N LYS A 623 26.98 10.70 -9.00
CA LYS A 623 27.81 10.73 -7.79
C LYS A 623 28.84 11.86 -7.81
N GLU A 624 29.43 12.16 -8.98
CA GLU A 624 30.38 13.26 -9.12
C GLU A 624 29.69 14.61 -8.94
N ASN A 625 28.50 14.79 -9.57
CA ASN A 625 27.72 16.01 -9.46
C ASN A 625 27.25 16.24 -8.02
N LEU A 626 26.74 15.19 -7.34
CA LEU A 626 26.34 15.24 -5.94
C LEU A 626 27.51 15.59 -5.01
N SER A 627 28.72 15.03 -5.26
CA SER A 627 29.91 15.38 -4.48
C SER A 627 30.28 16.87 -4.62
N LYS A 628 30.22 17.41 -5.85
CA LYS A 628 30.43 18.84 -6.08
C LYS A 628 29.37 19.70 -5.39
N MET A 629 28.09 19.27 -5.43
CA MET A 629 27.00 19.95 -4.74
C MET A 629 27.23 19.93 -3.22
N GLU A 630 27.65 18.80 -2.65
CA GLU A 630 27.94 18.67 -1.24
C GLU A 630 29.06 19.60 -0.79
N ASP A 631 30.14 19.73 -1.58
CA ASP A 631 31.26 20.65 -1.28
C ASP A 631 30.79 22.11 -1.29
N VAL A 632 29.99 22.50 -2.27
CA VAL A 632 29.39 23.83 -2.36
C VAL A 632 28.44 24.09 -1.18
N TRP A 633 27.58 23.11 -0.89
CA TRP A 633 26.61 23.18 0.21
C TRP A 633 27.30 23.41 1.56
N LYS A 634 28.34 22.63 1.87
CA LYS A 634 29.14 22.76 3.09
C LYS A 634 29.82 24.14 3.20
N GLY A 635 30.18 24.73 2.07
CA GLY A 635 30.74 26.07 2.03
C GLY A 635 29.73 27.18 2.35
N VAL A 636 28.49 27.03 1.94
CA VAL A 636 27.42 28.03 2.12
C VAL A 636 26.59 27.79 3.40
N TYR A 637 26.28 26.51 3.71
CA TYR A 637 25.48 26.11 4.86
C TYR A 637 26.21 25.05 5.72
N PRO A 638 27.33 25.40 6.37
CA PRO A 638 28.13 24.44 7.13
C PRO A 638 27.39 23.83 8.33
N GLU A 639 26.36 24.52 8.80
CA GLU A 639 25.49 24.06 9.90
C GLU A 639 24.45 23.02 9.52
N ARG A 640 24.21 22.85 8.22
CA ARG A 640 23.18 21.92 7.70
C ARG A 640 23.79 20.73 6.98
N PRO A 641 23.35 19.51 7.25
CA PRO A 641 23.76 18.34 6.48
C PRO A 641 23.30 18.47 5.02
N PHE A 642 24.07 17.92 4.09
CA PHE A 642 23.67 17.83 2.69
C PHE A 642 22.75 16.63 2.52
N ALA A 643 21.44 16.87 2.58
CA ALA A 643 20.41 15.86 2.35
C ALA A 643 19.71 16.14 1.02
N PHE A 644 19.57 15.13 0.21
CA PHE A 644 18.91 15.22 -1.08
C PHE A 644 18.02 14.01 -1.33
N ARG A 645 17.06 14.17 -2.23
CA ARG A 645 16.17 13.10 -2.71
C ARG A 645 16.09 13.19 -4.22
N PHE A 646 16.11 12.06 -4.91
CA PHE A 646 15.83 12.05 -6.34
C PHE A 646 14.33 12.16 -6.59
N LEU A 647 13.94 13.02 -7.53
CA LEU A 647 12.53 13.25 -7.85
C LEU A 647 11.84 12.00 -8.42
N ASP A 648 12.56 11.18 -9.16
CA ASP A 648 12.08 9.89 -9.68
C ASP A 648 11.90 8.84 -8.58
N GLU A 649 12.76 8.85 -7.53
CA GLU A 649 12.58 7.99 -6.34
C GLU A 649 11.36 8.42 -5.52
N GLU A 650 11.17 9.73 -5.30
CA GLU A 650 9.99 10.27 -4.61
C GLU A 650 8.71 9.92 -5.39
N TYR A 651 8.73 10.03 -6.72
CA TYR A 651 7.63 9.59 -7.57
C TYR A 651 7.36 8.07 -7.43
N ALA A 652 8.40 7.26 -7.38
CA ALA A 652 8.25 5.81 -7.18
C ALA A 652 7.69 5.47 -5.79
N GLN A 653 8.07 6.23 -4.76
CA GLN A 653 7.55 6.07 -3.39
C GLN A 653 6.06 6.38 -3.29
N MET A 654 5.54 7.34 -4.06
CA MET A 654 4.10 7.63 -4.11
C MET A 654 3.26 6.39 -4.46
N TYR A 655 3.82 5.43 -5.24
CA TYR A 655 3.17 4.17 -5.63
C TYR A 655 3.71 2.95 -4.89
N GLN A 656 4.39 3.15 -3.75
CA GLN A 656 4.94 2.07 -2.93
C GLN A 656 3.88 1.03 -2.54
N ARG A 657 2.68 1.50 -2.28
CA ARG A 657 1.55 0.66 -1.89
C ARG A 657 1.14 -0.29 -3.02
N GLU A 658 0.95 0.23 -4.23
CA GLU A 658 0.60 -0.57 -5.42
C GLU A 658 1.73 -1.55 -5.74
N GLN A 659 2.99 -1.15 -5.54
CA GLN A 659 4.13 -2.04 -5.66
C GLN A 659 4.07 -3.18 -4.63
N ASN A 660 3.74 -2.90 -3.38
CA ASN A 660 3.57 -3.92 -2.34
C ASN A 660 2.44 -4.88 -2.68
N VAL A 661 1.28 -4.37 -3.12
CA VAL A 661 0.17 -5.19 -3.63
C VAL A 661 0.64 -6.10 -4.78
N SER A 662 1.39 -5.57 -5.74
CA SER A 662 1.94 -6.34 -6.86
C SER A 662 2.90 -7.45 -6.38
N ARG A 663 3.79 -7.15 -5.43
CA ARG A 663 4.73 -8.14 -4.84
C ARG A 663 3.97 -9.26 -4.14
N ILE A 664 2.93 -8.91 -3.37
CA ILE A 664 2.06 -9.87 -2.69
C ILE A 664 1.36 -10.79 -3.70
N PHE A 665 0.78 -10.25 -4.77
CA PHE A 665 0.17 -11.04 -5.84
C PHE A 665 1.18 -11.97 -6.52
N GLN A 666 2.39 -11.49 -6.81
CA GLN A 666 3.46 -12.31 -7.41
C GLN A 666 3.82 -13.50 -6.52
N LEU A 667 4.02 -13.26 -5.24
CA LEU A 667 4.36 -14.30 -4.27
C LEU A 667 3.26 -15.38 -4.21
N PHE A 668 2.01 -14.96 -4.04
CA PHE A 668 0.90 -15.91 -3.88
C PHE A 668 0.50 -16.61 -5.17
N SER A 669 0.65 -15.96 -6.32
CA SER A 669 0.53 -16.64 -7.62
C SER A 669 1.59 -17.74 -7.78
N GLY A 670 2.84 -17.45 -7.41
CA GLY A 670 3.92 -18.44 -7.40
C GLY A 670 3.60 -19.64 -6.50
N ILE A 671 3.11 -19.37 -5.29
CA ILE A 671 2.70 -20.40 -4.32
C ILE A 671 1.52 -21.22 -4.85
N ALA A 672 0.49 -20.56 -5.40
CA ALA A 672 -0.67 -21.26 -5.96
C ALA A 672 -0.26 -22.23 -7.10
N ILE A 673 0.59 -21.75 -8.02
CA ILE A 673 1.15 -22.55 -9.11
C ILE A 673 2.00 -23.71 -8.57
N PHE A 674 2.81 -23.46 -7.54
CA PHE A 674 3.62 -24.49 -6.90
C PHE A 674 2.75 -25.60 -6.27
N ILE A 675 1.74 -25.23 -5.48
CA ILE A 675 0.80 -26.21 -4.87
C ILE A 675 0.03 -26.95 -5.96
N ALA A 676 -0.42 -26.26 -7.02
CA ALA A 676 -1.10 -26.86 -8.16
C ALA A 676 -0.21 -27.88 -8.88
N SER A 677 1.06 -27.54 -9.10
CA SER A 677 2.05 -28.41 -9.74
C SER A 677 2.32 -29.68 -8.91
N MET A 678 2.37 -29.55 -7.57
CA MET A 678 2.51 -30.70 -6.66
C MET A 678 1.30 -31.64 -6.75
N GLY A 679 0.08 -31.09 -6.79
CA GLY A 679 -1.12 -31.88 -6.97
C GLY A 679 -1.16 -32.62 -8.28
N LEU A 680 -0.83 -31.90 -9.36
CA LEU A 680 -0.71 -32.47 -10.70
C LEU A 680 0.37 -33.59 -10.74
N PHE A 681 1.55 -33.33 -10.16
CA PHE A 681 2.63 -34.30 -10.08
C PHE A 681 2.17 -35.60 -9.39
N GLY A 682 1.46 -35.49 -8.27
CA GLY A 682 0.93 -36.64 -7.56
C GLY A 682 -0.11 -37.42 -8.37
N LEU A 683 -1.06 -36.69 -8.98
CA LEU A 683 -2.13 -37.29 -9.80
C LEU A 683 -1.57 -37.98 -11.06
N VAL A 684 -0.65 -37.31 -11.79
CA VAL A 684 0.02 -37.92 -12.95
C VAL A 684 0.82 -39.15 -12.54
N SER A 685 1.49 -39.10 -11.39
CA SER A 685 2.23 -40.27 -10.86
C SER A 685 1.32 -41.46 -10.66
N TYR A 686 0.14 -41.23 -10.10
CA TYR A 686 -0.87 -42.27 -9.90
C TYR A 686 -1.40 -42.83 -11.23
N VAL A 687 -1.83 -41.96 -12.16
CA VAL A 687 -2.35 -42.37 -13.49
C VAL A 687 -1.30 -43.15 -14.25
N ALA A 688 -0.05 -42.68 -14.24
CA ALA A 688 1.06 -43.37 -14.89
C ALA A 688 1.33 -44.75 -14.30
N MET A 689 1.30 -44.89 -12.94
CA MET A 689 1.43 -46.21 -12.30
C MET A 689 0.29 -47.13 -12.68
N ARG A 690 -0.95 -46.68 -12.72
CA ARG A 690 -2.11 -47.50 -13.11
C ARG A 690 -2.04 -47.98 -14.56
N ARG A 691 -1.46 -47.17 -15.45
CA ARG A 691 -1.29 -47.48 -16.89
C ARG A 691 0.11 -48.05 -17.20
N THR A 692 0.92 -48.42 -16.19
CA THR A 692 2.28 -48.93 -16.42
C THR A 692 2.32 -50.15 -17.31
N ARG A 693 1.39 -51.08 -17.15
CA ARG A 693 1.26 -52.27 -18.01
C ARG A 693 0.91 -51.89 -19.47
N GLU A 694 -0.09 -51.03 -19.67
CA GLU A 694 -0.45 -50.51 -21.01
C GLU A 694 0.74 -49.80 -21.66
N ILE A 695 1.46 -48.96 -20.92
CA ILE A 695 2.66 -48.24 -21.35
C ILE A 695 3.76 -49.25 -21.72
N SER A 696 3.98 -50.27 -20.90
CA SER A 696 4.99 -51.32 -21.15
C SER A 696 4.68 -52.11 -22.43
N ILE A 697 3.42 -52.49 -22.63
CA ILE A 697 3.00 -53.20 -23.86
C ILE A 697 3.20 -52.33 -25.09
N ARG A 698 2.80 -51.05 -25.05
CA ARG A 698 2.99 -50.09 -26.13
C ARG A 698 4.48 -49.84 -26.42
N LYS A 699 5.32 -49.79 -25.39
CA LYS A 699 6.77 -49.62 -25.53
C LYS A 699 7.39 -50.85 -26.25
N VAL A 700 6.96 -52.07 -25.92
CA VAL A 700 7.37 -53.29 -26.60
C VAL A 700 6.95 -53.29 -28.06
N LEU A 701 5.78 -52.71 -28.36
CA LEU A 701 5.23 -52.53 -29.72
C LEU A 701 5.84 -51.34 -30.48
N GLY A 702 6.86 -50.63 -29.92
CA GLY A 702 7.63 -49.57 -30.58
C GLY A 702 7.12 -48.14 -30.37
N ALA A 703 6.20 -47.89 -29.43
CA ALA A 703 5.74 -46.53 -29.10
C ALA A 703 6.88 -45.69 -28.52
N LYS A 704 6.97 -44.41 -28.90
CA LYS A 704 7.92 -43.42 -28.42
C LYS A 704 7.44 -42.78 -27.11
N ALA A 705 8.34 -42.19 -26.34
CA ALA A 705 7.98 -41.45 -25.12
C ALA A 705 6.96 -40.30 -25.40
N THR A 706 7.03 -39.68 -26.57
CA THR A 706 6.10 -38.64 -27.03
C THR A 706 4.67 -39.15 -27.19
N ASP A 707 4.48 -40.41 -27.60
CA ASP A 707 3.16 -40.99 -27.77
C ASP A 707 2.48 -41.25 -26.41
N VAL A 708 3.28 -41.72 -25.46
CA VAL A 708 2.85 -41.89 -24.06
C VAL A 708 2.53 -40.53 -23.43
N LEU A 709 3.36 -39.51 -23.68
CA LEU A 709 3.13 -38.17 -23.21
C LEU A 709 1.80 -37.59 -23.72
N LYS A 710 1.52 -37.69 -25.01
CA LYS A 710 0.25 -37.25 -25.64
C LYS A 710 -0.96 -37.90 -24.95
N ILE A 711 -0.93 -39.20 -24.66
CA ILE A 711 -2.03 -39.93 -24.05
C ILE A 711 -2.25 -39.49 -22.60
N LEU A 712 -1.16 -39.27 -21.84
CA LEU A 712 -1.26 -38.84 -20.44
C LEU A 712 -1.60 -37.36 -20.30
N SER A 713 -1.22 -36.50 -21.26
CA SER A 713 -1.44 -35.06 -21.21
C SER A 713 -2.80 -34.62 -21.74
N SER A 714 -3.43 -35.40 -22.70
CA SER A 714 -4.68 -34.99 -23.34
C SER A 714 -5.81 -34.66 -22.36
N ASP A 715 -6.02 -35.49 -21.35
CA ASP A 715 -7.05 -35.28 -20.33
C ASP A 715 -6.78 -34.00 -19.52
N PHE A 716 -5.50 -33.67 -19.22
CA PHE A 716 -5.14 -32.48 -18.46
C PHE A 716 -5.23 -31.20 -19.30
N PHE A 717 -4.93 -31.25 -20.59
CA PHE A 717 -5.10 -30.07 -21.47
C PHE A 717 -6.57 -29.71 -21.68
N LEU A 718 -7.47 -30.67 -21.69
CA LEU A 718 -8.91 -30.41 -21.71
C LEU A 718 -9.37 -29.69 -20.42
N LEU A 719 -8.88 -30.14 -19.25
CA LEU A 719 -9.19 -29.52 -17.97
C LEU A 719 -8.58 -28.11 -17.89
N LEU A 720 -7.37 -27.91 -18.40
CA LEU A 720 -6.71 -26.61 -18.49
C LEU A 720 -7.50 -25.66 -19.40
N GLY A 721 -8.00 -26.14 -20.55
CA GLY A 721 -8.83 -25.34 -21.46
C GLY A 721 -10.15 -24.87 -20.82
N LEU A 722 -10.82 -25.74 -20.06
CA LEU A 722 -12.00 -25.37 -19.27
C LEU A 722 -11.66 -24.33 -18.20
N SER A 723 -10.56 -24.53 -17.50
CA SER A 723 -10.09 -23.57 -16.48
C SER A 723 -9.74 -22.21 -17.09
N ALA A 724 -9.09 -22.21 -18.26
CA ALA A 724 -8.73 -21.00 -18.99
C ALA A 724 -9.98 -20.18 -19.40
N MET A 725 -11.06 -20.85 -19.82
CA MET A 725 -12.31 -20.18 -20.16
C MET A 725 -12.90 -19.40 -18.96
N PHE A 726 -12.95 -20.03 -17.79
CA PHE A 726 -13.41 -19.34 -16.56
C PHE A 726 -12.44 -18.25 -16.13
N SER A 727 -11.13 -18.49 -16.25
CA SER A 727 -10.10 -17.52 -15.84
C SER A 727 -10.08 -16.28 -16.75
N ILE A 728 -10.39 -16.42 -18.05
CA ILE A 728 -10.54 -15.27 -18.95
C ILE A 728 -11.71 -14.40 -18.50
N GLY A 729 -12.88 -15.01 -18.19
CA GLY A 729 -14.04 -14.27 -17.67
C GLY A 729 -13.72 -13.52 -16.36
N PHE A 730 -13.05 -14.19 -15.42
CA PHE A 730 -12.60 -13.57 -14.18
C PHE A 730 -11.59 -12.43 -14.45
N GLY A 731 -10.60 -12.66 -15.33
CA GLY A 731 -9.58 -11.67 -15.63
C GLY A 731 -10.14 -10.40 -16.30
N LEU A 732 -11.16 -10.52 -17.16
CA LEU A 732 -11.88 -9.39 -17.73
C LEU A 732 -12.61 -8.58 -16.65
N TRP A 733 -13.34 -9.25 -15.78
CA TRP A 733 -14.01 -8.59 -14.64
C TRP A 733 -13.00 -7.93 -13.71
N PHE A 734 -11.94 -8.64 -13.31
CA PHE A 734 -10.91 -8.12 -12.40
C PHE A 734 -10.20 -6.90 -13.00
N SER A 735 -9.87 -6.95 -14.30
CA SER A 735 -9.20 -5.81 -14.96
C SER A 735 -10.08 -4.56 -14.97
N GLN A 736 -11.38 -4.69 -15.21
CA GLN A 736 -12.31 -3.56 -15.17
C GLN A 736 -12.43 -2.97 -13.76
N GLU A 737 -12.63 -3.83 -12.76
CA GLU A 737 -12.79 -3.40 -11.37
C GLU A 737 -11.50 -2.76 -10.82
N TRP A 738 -10.33 -3.42 -11.03
CA TRP A 738 -9.06 -2.91 -10.54
C TRP A 738 -8.67 -1.58 -11.20
N LEU A 739 -8.82 -1.50 -12.53
CA LEU A 739 -8.45 -0.30 -13.28
C LEU A 739 -9.46 0.85 -13.10
N SER A 740 -10.66 0.61 -12.58
CA SER A 740 -11.64 1.68 -12.34
C SER A 740 -11.16 2.70 -11.31
N GLY A 741 -10.26 2.30 -10.41
CA GLY A 741 -9.66 3.21 -9.42
C GLY A 741 -8.59 4.16 -9.98
N PHE A 742 -8.28 4.11 -11.28
CA PHE A 742 -7.28 4.98 -11.91
C PHE A 742 -7.94 5.85 -12.99
N ALA A 743 -7.66 7.17 -12.95
CA ALA A 743 -8.07 8.07 -14.03
C ALA A 743 -7.29 7.76 -15.32
N TYR A 744 -5.99 7.43 -15.16
CA TYR A 744 -5.10 7.04 -16.25
C TYR A 744 -4.75 5.57 -16.17
N LYS A 745 -5.24 4.78 -17.10
CA LYS A 745 -5.14 3.32 -17.12
C LYS A 745 -4.54 2.78 -18.41
N THR A 746 -3.83 1.66 -18.28
CA THR A 746 -3.25 0.95 -19.42
C THR A 746 -4.27 0.06 -20.10
N ASP A 747 -4.12 -0.13 -21.42
CA ASP A 747 -4.90 -1.12 -22.15
C ASP A 747 -4.37 -2.54 -21.88
N ILE A 748 -5.26 -3.43 -21.49
CA ILE A 748 -4.93 -4.84 -21.26
C ILE A 748 -4.97 -5.61 -22.55
N SER A 749 -3.79 -5.86 -23.11
CA SER A 749 -3.64 -6.62 -24.35
C SER A 749 -4.10 -8.08 -24.17
N PRO A 750 -4.82 -8.68 -25.15
CA PRO A 750 -5.20 -10.09 -25.14
C PRO A 750 -4.02 -11.07 -24.95
N TRP A 751 -2.80 -10.67 -25.29
CA TRP A 751 -1.60 -11.46 -25.08
C TRP A 751 -1.32 -11.79 -23.62
N ILE A 752 -1.75 -10.96 -22.67
CA ILE A 752 -1.59 -11.21 -21.24
C ILE A 752 -2.34 -12.48 -20.82
N TYR A 753 -3.55 -12.67 -21.35
CA TYR A 753 -4.35 -13.87 -21.12
C TYR A 753 -3.68 -15.11 -21.72
N VAL A 754 -3.18 -15.00 -22.94
CA VAL A 754 -2.47 -16.09 -23.62
C VAL A 754 -1.19 -16.47 -22.85
N LEU A 755 -0.41 -15.48 -22.41
CA LEU A 755 0.82 -15.70 -21.64
C LEU A 755 0.56 -16.41 -20.32
N ALA A 756 -0.45 -16.00 -19.57
CA ALA A 756 -0.79 -16.62 -18.29
C ALA A 756 -1.21 -18.09 -18.46
N ILE A 757 -2.07 -18.38 -19.46
CA ILE A 757 -2.51 -19.74 -19.76
C ILE A 757 -1.35 -20.59 -20.25
N ALA A 758 -0.52 -20.06 -21.16
CA ALA A 758 0.65 -20.74 -21.70
C ALA A 758 1.68 -21.05 -20.62
N PHE A 759 1.90 -20.14 -19.67
CA PHE A 759 2.82 -20.33 -18.56
C PHE A 759 2.40 -21.48 -17.63
N VAL A 760 1.13 -21.48 -17.21
CA VAL A 760 0.58 -22.59 -16.39
C VAL A 760 0.56 -23.89 -17.18
N GLY A 761 0.22 -23.84 -18.47
CA GLY A 761 0.26 -25.00 -19.38
C GLY A 761 1.68 -25.57 -19.55
N LEU A 762 2.69 -24.71 -19.65
CA LEU A 762 4.09 -25.13 -19.73
C LEU A 762 4.54 -25.85 -18.44
N ILE A 763 4.21 -25.30 -17.27
CA ILE A 763 4.53 -25.93 -15.99
C ILE A 763 3.82 -27.28 -15.86
N ALA A 764 2.55 -27.36 -16.25
CA ALA A 764 1.81 -28.60 -16.28
C ALA A 764 2.49 -29.62 -17.22
N LEU A 765 2.87 -29.21 -18.44
CA LEU A 765 3.56 -30.06 -19.42
C LEU A 765 4.92 -30.55 -18.89
N LEU A 766 5.71 -29.70 -18.27
CA LEU A 766 7.00 -30.08 -17.66
C LEU A 766 6.80 -31.09 -16.52
N THR A 767 5.78 -30.89 -15.70
CA THR A 767 5.43 -31.79 -14.58
C THR A 767 5.00 -33.17 -15.10
N ILE A 768 4.14 -33.21 -16.12
CA ILE A 768 3.67 -34.45 -16.76
C ILE A 768 4.83 -35.13 -17.51
N GLY A 769 5.62 -34.38 -18.26
CA GLY A 769 6.74 -34.84 -19.05
C GLY A 769 7.81 -35.53 -18.22
N TYR A 770 8.23 -34.90 -17.11
CA TYR A 770 9.18 -35.50 -16.17
C TYR A 770 8.72 -36.86 -15.66
N ARG A 771 7.45 -36.98 -15.26
CA ARG A 771 6.91 -38.26 -14.76
C ARG A 771 6.74 -39.30 -15.84
N THR A 772 6.24 -38.91 -17.01
CA THR A 772 6.08 -39.79 -18.17
C THR A 772 7.42 -40.40 -18.59
N THR A 773 8.45 -39.57 -18.69
CA THR A 773 9.80 -40.04 -19.04
C THR A 773 10.36 -41.00 -17.98
N LYS A 774 10.19 -40.73 -16.70
CA LYS A 774 10.63 -41.65 -15.62
C LYS A 774 9.94 -43.01 -15.64
N VAL A 775 8.62 -43.03 -15.98
CA VAL A 775 7.88 -44.31 -16.12
C VAL A 775 8.29 -45.03 -17.41
N PHE A 776 8.46 -44.32 -18.52
CA PHE A 776 8.89 -44.89 -19.78
C PHE A 776 10.28 -45.50 -19.74
N LEU A 777 11.20 -44.96 -18.92
CA LEU A 777 12.56 -45.49 -18.74
C LEU A 777 12.61 -46.78 -17.92
N GLN A 778 11.51 -47.19 -17.23
CA GLN A 778 11.45 -48.45 -16.51
C GLN A 778 11.56 -49.66 -17.46
N ASN A 779 12.16 -50.74 -16.96
CA ASN A 779 12.38 -51.95 -17.76
C ASN A 779 11.02 -52.74 -17.93
N PRO A 780 10.50 -52.89 -19.17
CA PRO A 780 9.23 -53.52 -19.41
C PRO A 780 9.17 -55.01 -18.92
N ALA A 781 10.33 -55.71 -19.00
CA ALA A 781 10.40 -57.12 -18.56
C ALA A 781 10.21 -57.27 -17.05
N LYS A 782 10.65 -56.28 -16.27
CA LYS A 782 10.48 -56.32 -14.79
C LYS A 782 9.00 -56.02 -14.39
N THR A 783 8.38 -55.09 -15.12
CA THR A 783 6.97 -54.71 -14.89
C THR A 783 5.92 -55.75 -15.33
N LEU A 784 6.26 -56.62 -16.27
CA LEU A 784 5.40 -57.69 -16.74
C LEU A 784 5.57 -59.02 -15.94
N LYS A 785 6.67 -59.12 -15.11
CA LYS A 785 7.03 -60.30 -14.36
C LYS A 785 6.59 -60.26 -12.89
N ASP A 786 6.27 -59.09 -12.33
CA ASP A 786 5.86 -58.85 -10.94
C ASP A 786 4.37 -59.18 -10.67
N GLU A 787 3.79 -60.16 -11.38
CA GLU A 787 2.54 -60.85 -11.05
C GLU A 787 2.81 -62.35 -10.72
#